data_c8409fa76f34f7f01b3c7301f8344f57
#
_entry.id   c8409fa76f34f7f01b3c7301f8344f57
#
_cell.length_a   1.000
_cell.length_b   1.000
_cell.length_c   1.000
_cell.angle_alpha   90.00
_cell.angle_beta   90.00
_cell.angle_gamma   90.00
#
_symmetry.space_group_name_H-M   'P 1'
#
loop_
_entity.id
_entity.type
_entity.pdbx_description
1 polymer ?
#
loop_
_entity_poly.entity_id
_entity_poly.type
_entity_poly.pdbx_seq_one_letter_code
_entity_poly.pdbx_strand_id
1 'polypeptide(L)'
;MAVNDTELTPMQQQYRALKEKNKDSILFFRLGDFYEMFNEDAILAARELDLTLTTRDRTKPKEEQTPMCGVPYHSVDAYIARMVQKGYKVAVCEQMQDPKEVKGLVERDITRIVTPGTVTESCMLDENKNNYMACLYGQGNRFGLAFCDVSTGAFYATTCPDAPTVASELGRFSPSEVLRFGENVTGDVIDDALFHRLGCCVDEGTEELFRLESCQQLLERHFGEPIEKLGLVTYPLAVVASGALLRTLLDLQKNDLAHIRRLQYYTGGKFMELDMDARRNLELTETMRSKEKRGSLLWVLDKTHTPMGGRLLRSWMEKPLLDAGEITRRQAAVEELVQAPIVRGELEEALKQVTDMERVITRVVTGTVNCRDLLGLARGFRGLPQVKQQLEHLKSPMLVQLNRGIDPMEDYVELIEKTIVDDPPLTVREGGIIRKGADAEADKLRDIMEGGSGTIAAIEADEREKTGIRTLRVGYNRVFGYYIEVSKSFIDQVPQHYIRKQTLANCERYITQELKELETQVLTAKERLTALEYDIFTRLRSQLAQGAERVQLTAMAVAAVDTLCSFAAVAAQRGYCRPEITLGQEISITDGRHPVVEAMLKDSLFVPNSTELGAADNQVAIITGPNMAGKSTYMRQVALIVLMAQMGSFVPARSARIGLVDRVFTRIGASDDLASGQSTFMVEMAEVASILKYATSRSLLILDEIGRGTSTYDGMAIARAVLEFAANPKKLGAKTLFATHYHELATMEDKLPNVKNYNIAVKKRGDQMIFLRRIVPGATDDSYGIEVAKLAGLPTAVVSRAREILAELEAGVMPASQSAVPADDQVSMAELSYQRIAAALRTVNVETLTPIEAMNELYQLKKMLDA
;
A
#
# COMPACT_ATOMS: atom_id res chain seq x y z
N MET A 1 14.86 25.97 27.76
CA MET A 1 14.75 27.35 28.24
C MET A 1 13.87 28.14 27.30
N ALA A 2 12.78 28.77 27.76
CA ALA A 2 11.92 29.57 26.91
C ALA A 2 12.67 30.86 26.51
N VAL A 3 13.03 30.99 25.24
CA VAL A 3 13.59 32.21 24.69
C VAL A 3 12.51 33.28 24.71
N ASN A 4 12.80 34.44 25.28
CA ASN A 4 11.88 35.59 25.35
C ASN A 4 11.46 36.02 23.95
N ASP A 5 10.16 36.18 23.68
CA ASP A 5 9.58 36.59 22.38
C ASP A 5 10.12 37.94 21.82
N THR A 6 10.76 38.73 22.64
CA THR A 6 11.33 40.04 22.27
C THR A 6 12.67 39.98 21.52
N GLU A 7 13.32 38.82 21.43
CA GLU A 7 14.61 38.62 20.76
C GLU A 7 14.51 37.93 19.38
N LEU A 8 13.32 37.47 19.01
CA LEU A 8 13.12 36.73 17.76
C LEU A 8 12.90 37.67 16.57
N THR A 9 13.53 37.39 15.44
CA THR A 9 13.22 38.08 14.20
C THR A 9 11.76 37.82 13.76
N PRO A 10 11.13 38.72 12.99
CA PRO A 10 9.76 38.54 12.52
C PRO A 10 9.55 37.21 11.77
N MET A 11 10.55 36.73 11.04
CA MET A 11 10.51 35.42 10.36
C MET A 11 10.53 34.27 11.36
N GLN A 12 11.34 34.34 12.40
CA GLN A 12 11.39 33.32 13.45
C GLN A 12 10.10 33.26 14.27
N GLN A 13 9.45 34.40 14.48
CA GLN A 13 8.13 34.46 15.14
C GLN A 13 7.06 33.76 14.26
N GLN A 14 7.07 34.01 12.95
CA GLN A 14 6.17 33.32 12.01
C GLN A 14 6.41 31.81 12.00
N TYR A 15 7.66 31.35 11.94
CA TYR A 15 8.02 29.94 12.03
C TYR A 15 7.50 29.30 13.32
N ARG A 16 7.75 29.94 14.46
CA ARG A 16 7.32 29.44 15.76
C ARG A 16 5.81 29.34 15.88
N ALA A 17 5.07 30.37 15.43
CA ALA A 17 3.61 30.36 15.45
C ALA A 17 3.02 29.22 14.62
N LEU A 18 3.60 28.90 13.46
CA LEU A 18 3.18 27.78 12.63
C LEU A 18 3.56 26.42 13.23
N LYS A 19 4.75 26.33 13.83
CA LYS A 19 5.21 25.11 14.51
C LYS A 19 4.40 24.80 15.76
N GLU A 20 4.02 25.79 16.56
CA GLU A 20 3.17 25.62 17.75
C GLU A 20 1.79 25.04 17.42
N LYS A 21 1.24 25.36 16.25
CA LYS A 21 -0.02 24.79 15.75
C LYS A 21 0.15 23.34 15.21
N ASN A 22 1.36 22.94 14.85
CA ASN A 22 1.65 21.66 14.19
C ASN A 22 2.88 20.97 14.83
N LYS A 23 2.81 20.78 16.15
CA LYS A 23 3.93 20.25 16.97
C LYS A 23 4.40 18.88 16.50
N ASP A 24 3.48 18.04 16.06
CA ASP A 24 3.73 16.64 15.67
C ASP A 24 4.26 16.48 14.22
N SER A 25 4.38 17.61 13.49
CA SER A 25 4.85 17.59 12.10
C SER A 25 6.19 18.31 11.96
N ILE A 26 7.07 17.80 11.12
CA ILE A 26 8.32 18.47 10.75
C ILE A 26 7.98 19.60 9.79
N LEU A 27 8.34 20.83 10.14
CA LEU A 27 7.96 22.00 9.36
C LEU A 27 9.01 22.31 8.27
N PHE A 28 8.64 22.06 7.02
CA PHE A 28 9.40 22.47 5.84
C PHE A 28 8.99 23.89 5.46
N PHE A 29 9.79 24.86 5.88
CA PHE A 29 9.46 26.28 5.80
C PHE A 29 10.12 26.94 4.60
N ARG A 30 9.33 27.44 3.64
CA ARG A 30 9.81 28.02 2.39
C ARG A 30 10.53 29.35 2.61
N LEU A 31 11.81 29.41 2.19
CA LEU A 31 12.62 30.62 2.19
C LEU A 31 13.38 30.74 0.86
N GLY A 32 12.82 31.52 -0.06
CA GLY A 32 13.34 31.66 -1.40
C GLY A 32 13.36 30.35 -2.15
N ASP A 33 14.55 29.87 -2.57
CA ASP A 33 14.73 28.63 -3.34
C ASP A 33 14.92 27.40 -2.46
N PHE A 34 14.76 27.52 -1.13
CA PHE A 34 14.92 26.41 -0.20
C PHE A 34 13.71 26.23 0.71
N TYR A 35 13.51 24.99 1.15
CA TYR A 35 12.76 24.69 2.36
C TYR A 35 13.75 24.52 3.49
N GLU A 36 13.63 25.34 4.51
CA GLU A 36 14.51 25.32 5.69
C GLU A 36 13.76 24.78 6.91
N MET A 37 14.46 24.01 7.71
CA MET A 37 14.02 23.48 8.98
C MET A 37 14.89 24.04 10.10
N PHE A 38 14.31 24.28 11.27
CA PHE A 38 15.02 24.90 12.41
C PHE A 38 14.85 24.06 13.66
N ASN A 39 15.74 24.30 14.63
CA ASN A 39 15.72 23.69 15.97
C ASN A 39 15.70 22.15 15.91
N GLU A 40 14.76 21.52 16.64
CA GLU A 40 14.59 20.05 16.72
C GLU A 40 14.27 19.44 15.36
N ASP A 41 13.46 20.11 14.55
CA ASP A 41 13.13 19.66 13.19
C ASP A 41 14.38 19.58 12.32
N ALA A 42 15.30 20.54 12.45
CA ALA A 42 16.56 20.53 11.70
C ALA A 42 17.50 19.39 12.13
N ILE A 43 17.60 19.15 13.42
CA ILE A 43 18.43 18.05 13.98
C ILE A 43 17.89 16.70 13.50
N LEU A 44 16.58 16.51 13.58
CA LEU A 44 15.91 15.30 13.15
C LEU A 44 16.04 15.09 11.63
N ALA A 45 15.69 16.11 10.84
CA ALA A 45 15.77 16.03 9.39
C ALA A 45 17.22 15.84 8.90
N ALA A 46 18.20 16.49 9.50
CA ALA A 46 19.61 16.31 9.16
C ALA A 46 20.06 14.86 9.35
N ARG A 47 19.64 14.23 10.47
CA ARG A 47 19.95 12.83 10.75
C ARG A 47 19.26 11.85 9.80
N GLU A 48 17.96 12.05 9.55
CA GLU A 48 17.14 11.10 8.79
C GLU A 48 17.37 11.22 7.26
N LEU A 49 17.79 12.40 6.78
CA LEU A 49 17.96 12.70 5.36
C LEU A 49 19.43 12.81 4.93
N ASP A 50 20.39 12.66 5.87
CA ASP A 50 21.83 12.89 5.64
C ASP A 50 22.14 14.32 5.15
N LEU A 51 21.49 15.32 5.76
CA LEU A 51 21.70 16.71 5.43
C LEU A 51 22.76 17.36 6.33
N THR A 52 23.47 18.33 5.81
CA THR A 52 24.43 19.10 6.59
C THR A 52 23.68 20.02 7.55
N LEU A 53 23.88 19.82 8.86
CA LEU A 53 23.40 20.72 9.89
C LEU A 53 24.28 21.99 9.91
N THR A 54 23.65 23.15 9.81
CA THR A 54 24.30 24.46 9.79
C THR A 54 23.60 25.42 10.75
N THR A 55 23.98 26.69 10.75
CA THR A 55 23.37 27.77 11.53
C THR A 55 23.41 29.07 10.78
N ARG A 56 22.41 29.94 10.96
CA ARG A 56 22.42 31.33 10.48
C ARG A 56 23.21 32.26 11.39
N ASP A 57 23.26 31.97 12.67
CA ASP A 57 23.81 32.80 13.73
C ASP A 57 25.30 32.50 14.00
N ARG A 58 26.13 32.43 12.95
CA ARG A 58 27.55 32.02 13.07
C ARG A 58 28.37 32.91 14.00
N THR A 59 27.90 34.11 14.30
CA THR A 59 28.56 35.08 15.19
C THR A 59 28.23 34.88 16.68
N LYS A 60 27.20 34.09 17.00
CA LYS A 60 26.79 33.77 18.36
C LYS A 60 27.60 32.60 18.93
N PRO A 61 27.76 32.52 20.27
CA PRO A 61 28.29 31.32 20.93
C PRO A 61 27.54 30.04 20.47
N LYS A 62 28.25 28.92 20.40
CA LYS A 62 27.66 27.63 19.91
C LYS A 62 26.38 27.20 20.62
N GLU A 63 26.24 27.53 21.90
CA GLU A 63 25.08 27.21 22.74
C GLU A 63 23.84 28.06 22.43
N GLU A 64 24.02 29.21 21.78
CA GLU A 64 22.96 30.16 21.38
C GLU A 64 22.63 30.09 19.88
N GLN A 65 23.34 29.24 19.12
CA GLN A 65 23.12 29.10 17.68
C GLN A 65 21.88 28.27 17.40
N THR A 66 21.02 28.75 16.52
CA THR A 66 19.85 28.04 16.04
C THR A 66 20.25 26.98 14.99
N PRO A 67 20.14 25.68 15.28
CA PRO A 67 20.38 24.64 14.30
C PRO A 67 19.45 24.80 13.09
N MET A 68 20.00 24.61 11.90
CA MET A 68 19.27 24.76 10.64
C MET A 68 19.78 23.73 9.62
N CYS A 69 18.88 23.16 8.84
CA CYS A 69 19.20 22.46 7.59
C CYS A 69 18.17 22.85 6.51
N GLY A 70 18.48 22.58 5.25
CA GLY A 70 17.57 22.96 4.17
C GLY A 70 17.76 22.11 2.93
N VAL A 71 16.69 22.02 2.14
CA VAL A 71 16.65 21.29 0.87
C VAL A 71 16.16 22.22 -0.25
N PRO A 72 16.67 22.07 -1.50
CA PRO A 72 16.19 22.85 -2.62
C PRO A 72 14.72 22.58 -2.91
N TYR A 73 13.95 23.63 -3.21
CA TYR A 73 12.51 23.50 -3.41
C TYR A 73 12.13 22.58 -4.58
N HIS A 74 12.92 22.58 -5.65
CA HIS A 74 12.65 21.76 -6.84
C HIS A 74 12.85 20.26 -6.63
N SER A 75 13.50 19.85 -5.54
CA SER A 75 13.74 18.43 -5.18
C SER A 75 13.08 18.03 -3.87
N VAL A 76 12.25 18.88 -3.27
CA VAL A 76 11.67 18.69 -1.94
C VAL A 76 10.85 17.42 -1.83
N ASP A 77 10.11 17.02 -2.88
CA ASP A 77 9.23 15.85 -2.86
C ASP A 77 10.00 14.56 -2.55
N ALA A 78 11.24 14.41 -3.07
CA ALA A 78 12.08 13.25 -2.75
C ALA A 78 12.50 13.20 -1.28
N TYR A 79 12.70 14.35 -0.64
CA TYR A 79 13.01 14.43 0.80
C TYR A 79 11.78 14.20 1.67
N ILE A 80 10.62 14.77 1.28
CA ILE A 80 9.35 14.51 1.93
C ILE A 80 9.05 13.01 1.88
N ALA A 81 9.21 12.36 0.71
CA ALA A 81 9.01 10.92 0.54
C ALA A 81 9.82 10.10 1.55
N ARG A 82 11.12 10.42 1.71
CA ARG A 82 12.00 9.72 2.68
C ARG A 82 11.57 9.91 4.13
N MET A 83 11.08 11.10 4.50
CA MET A 83 10.57 11.35 5.85
C MET A 83 9.26 10.59 6.11
N VAL A 84 8.32 10.67 5.18
CA VAL A 84 7.00 10.02 5.28
C VAL A 84 7.14 8.49 5.29
N GLN A 85 8.04 7.89 4.48
CA GLN A 85 8.33 6.45 4.51
C GLN A 85 8.87 5.97 5.86
N LYS A 86 9.52 6.86 6.62
CA LYS A 86 9.97 6.60 7.99
C LYS A 86 8.90 6.86 9.06
N GLY A 87 7.67 7.20 8.65
CA GLY A 87 6.52 7.45 9.52
C GLY A 87 6.40 8.88 10.06
N TYR A 88 7.23 9.83 9.60
CA TYR A 88 7.13 11.22 10.03
C TYR A 88 6.08 11.99 9.25
N LYS A 89 5.39 12.92 9.92
CA LYS A 89 4.48 13.89 9.30
C LYS A 89 5.28 15.13 8.88
N VAL A 90 5.01 15.63 7.68
CA VAL A 90 5.70 16.80 7.12
C VAL A 90 4.70 17.90 6.80
N ALA A 91 4.79 19.04 7.49
CA ALA A 91 4.02 20.24 7.19
C ALA A 91 4.76 21.09 6.15
N VAL A 92 4.14 21.27 4.99
CA VAL A 92 4.70 22.07 3.88
C VAL A 92 4.17 23.48 3.98
N CYS A 93 5.07 24.42 4.23
CA CYS A 93 4.77 25.84 4.40
C CYS A 93 5.26 26.64 3.19
N GLU A 94 4.34 27.29 2.49
CA GLU A 94 4.60 28.10 1.29
C GLU A 94 4.49 29.58 1.53
N GLN A 95 5.10 30.37 0.64
CA GLN A 95 4.94 31.81 0.57
C GLN A 95 3.61 32.13 -0.11
N MET A 96 2.73 32.83 0.59
CA MET A 96 1.38 33.17 0.10
C MET A 96 1.35 34.41 -0.79
N GLN A 97 2.46 35.17 -0.82
CA GLN A 97 2.63 36.43 -1.57
C GLN A 97 3.92 36.41 -2.37
N ASP A 98 3.96 37.11 -3.52
CA ASP A 98 5.22 37.29 -4.26
C ASP A 98 6.18 38.20 -3.46
N PRO A 99 7.40 37.72 -3.15
CA PRO A 99 8.40 38.53 -2.44
C PRO A 99 8.74 39.86 -3.13
N LYS A 100 8.48 39.98 -4.43
CA LYS A 100 8.76 41.21 -5.20
C LYS A 100 7.69 42.33 -5.03
N GLU A 101 6.46 41.93 -4.65
CA GLU A 101 5.33 42.84 -4.52
C GLU A 101 5.15 43.37 -3.09
N VAL A 102 5.77 42.72 -2.09
CA VAL A 102 5.59 43.05 -0.69
C VAL A 102 6.78 43.79 -0.12
N LYS A 103 6.52 45.00 0.39
CA LYS A 103 7.52 45.77 1.19
C LYS A 103 7.46 45.25 2.66
N GLY A 104 8.19 44.17 2.97
CA GLY A 104 8.25 43.67 4.33
C GLY A 104 8.39 42.14 4.40
N LEU A 105 7.88 41.54 5.48
CA LEU A 105 7.88 40.09 5.67
C LEU A 105 6.78 39.46 4.81
N VAL A 106 7.18 38.56 3.93
CA VAL A 106 6.23 37.75 3.14
C VAL A 106 5.43 36.84 4.08
N GLU A 107 4.12 36.83 3.92
CA GLU A 107 3.23 35.91 4.64
C GLU A 107 3.41 34.46 4.19
N ARG A 108 3.43 33.54 5.13
CA ARG A 108 3.58 32.12 4.88
C ARG A 108 2.51 31.36 5.63
N ASP A 109 2.00 30.31 5.00
CA ASP A 109 1.03 29.42 5.65
C ASP A 109 1.29 27.97 5.24
N ILE A 110 0.76 27.04 6.03
CA ILE A 110 0.84 25.62 5.73
C ILE A 110 -0.22 25.29 4.67
N THR A 111 0.26 24.88 3.51
CA THR A 111 -0.61 24.50 2.38
C THR A 111 -1.07 23.06 2.44
N ARG A 112 -0.30 22.20 3.07
CA ARG A 112 -0.66 20.78 3.30
C ARG A 112 0.24 20.14 4.36
N ILE A 113 -0.27 19.09 4.97
CA ILE A 113 0.49 18.20 5.86
C ILE A 113 0.52 16.83 5.19
N VAL A 114 1.71 16.34 4.86
CA VAL A 114 1.91 15.04 4.21
C VAL A 114 2.17 14.00 5.28
N THR A 115 1.36 12.96 5.30
CA THR A 115 1.46 11.82 6.22
C THR A 115 1.51 10.51 5.41
N PRO A 116 1.86 9.36 5.98
CA PRO A 116 1.86 8.08 5.26
C PRO A 116 0.55 7.76 4.53
N GLY A 117 -0.60 8.12 5.12
CA GLY A 117 -1.93 7.87 4.56
C GLY A 117 -2.44 8.92 3.58
N THR A 118 -1.78 10.07 3.47
CA THR A 118 -2.28 11.22 2.68
C THR A 118 -1.41 11.61 1.49
N VAL A 119 -0.46 10.75 1.11
CA VAL A 119 0.41 10.95 -0.05
C VAL A 119 -0.38 10.95 -1.35
N THR A 120 -0.10 11.91 -2.25
CA THR A 120 -0.70 12.03 -3.59
C THR A 120 0.32 12.07 -4.73
N GLU A 121 1.59 12.32 -4.43
CA GLU A 121 2.67 12.39 -5.39
C GLU A 121 3.06 11.02 -5.92
N SER A 122 3.19 10.89 -7.24
CA SER A 122 3.49 9.61 -7.90
C SER A 122 4.83 9.01 -7.48
N CYS A 123 5.84 9.85 -7.17
CA CYS A 123 7.16 9.37 -6.73
C CYS A 123 7.16 8.74 -5.32
N MET A 124 6.07 8.93 -4.55
CA MET A 124 5.92 8.42 -3.18
C MET A 124 4.99 7.20 -3.11
N LEU A 125 4.25 6.91 -4.17
CA LEU A 125 3.22 5.88 -4.24
C LEU A 125 3.68 4.68 -5.06
N ASP A 126 3.29 3.47 -4.64
CA ASP A 126 3.30 2.30 -5.51
C ASP A 126 2.18 2.44 -6.56
N GLU A 127 2.53 2.32 -7.83
CA GLU A 127 1.58 2.49 -8.94
C GLU A 127 0.43 1.47 -8.89
N ASN A 128 0.73 0.24 -8.46
CA ASN A 128 -0.20 -0.90 -8.46
C ASN A 128 -0.83 -1.17 -7.08
N LYS A 129 -0.68 -0.27 -6.11
CA LYS A 129 -1.25 -0.39 -4.77
C LYS A 129 -1.98 0.89 -4.37
N ASN A 130 -3.16 0.72 -3.76
CA ASN A 130 -3.86 1.82 -3.10
C ASN A 130 -3.13 2.23 -1.82
N ASN A 131 -3.24 3.51 -1.45
CA ASN A 131 -2.68 4.06 -0.23
C ASN A 131 -3.79 4.52 0.70
N TYR A 132 -4.26 3.64 1.56
CA TYR A 132 -5.39 3.94 2.44
C TYR A 132 -4.95 4.60 3.75
N MET A 133 -5.69 5.65 4.15
CA MET A 133 -5.81 6.08 5.52
C MET A 133 -7.10 5.48 6.09
N ALA A 134 -7.04 4.94 7.31
CA ALA A 134 -8.19 4.36 7.97
C ALA A 134 -8.59 5.15 9.21
N CYS A 135 -9.88 5.04 9.59
CA CYS A 135 -10.38 5.53 10.87
C CYS A 135 -11.10 4.40 11.59
N LEU A 136 -10.71 4.16 12.84
CA LEU A 136 -11.29 3.18 13.74
C LEU A 136 -11.97 3.87 14.91
N TYR A 137 -13.29 3.68 15.04
CA TYR A 137 -14.07 4.19 16.14
C TYR A 137 -14.73 3.06 16.92
N GLY A 138 -14.49 2.99 18.23
CA GLY A 138 -15.03 1.97 19.12
C GLY A 138 -16.10 2.52 20.07
N GLN A 139 -17.20 1.77 20.21
CA GLN A 139 -18.24 2.01 21.22
C GLN A 139 -18.75 0.68 21.76
N GLY A 140 -18.49 0.38 23.03
CA GLY A 140 -18.70 -0.94 23.61
C GLY A 140 -17.86 -1.99 22.86
N ASN A 141 -18.49 -3.09 22.43
CA ASN A 141 -17.84 -4.16 21.66
C ASN A 141 -18.06 -4.05 20.15
N ARG A 142 -18.56 -2.93 19.65
CA ARG A 142 -18.80 -2.70 18.22
C ARG A 142 -17.91 -1.59 17.70
N PHE A 143 -17.55 -1.68 16.44
CA PHE A 143 -16.61 -0.77 15.83
C PHE A 143 -17.13 -0.23 14.50
N GLY A 144 -16.87 1.06 14.25
CA GLY A 144 -17.02 1.69 12.95
C GLY A 144 -15.64 1.79 12.29
N LEU A 145 -15.56 1.42 11.02
CA LEU A 145 -14.35 1.54 10.21
C LEU A 145 -14.64 2.35 8.95
N ALA A 146 -13.72 3.24 8.62
CA ALA A 146 -13.69 3.94 7.34
C ALA A 146 -12.30 3.88 6.73
N PHE A 147 -12.22 3.83 5.39
CA PHE A 147 -10.97 3.77 4.64
C PHE A 147 -11.05 4.74 3.47
N CYS A 148 -10.03 5.58 3.30
CA CYS A 148 -9.96 6.52 2.18
C CYS A 148 -8.58 6.49 1.54
N ASP A 149 -8.53 6.36 0.21
CA ASP A 149 -7.34 6.61 -0.59
C ASP A 149 -7.46 7.99 -1.25
N VAL A 150 -6.77 8.96 -0.70
CA VAL A 150 -6.80 10.35 -1.19
C VAL A 150 -6.28 10.46 -2.62
N SER A 151 -5.36 9.57 -3.04
CA SER A 151 -4.78 9.60 -4.37
C SER A 151 -5.73 9.18 -5.50
N THR A 152 -6.78 8.40 -5.16
CA THR A 152 -7.77 7.89 -6.12
C THR A 152 -9.18 8.40 -5.85
N GLY A 153 -9.46 8.89 -4.63
CA GLY A 153 -10.79 9.28 -4.18
C GLY A 153 -11.67 8.11 -3.74
N ALA A 154 -11.13 6.90 -3.61
CA ALA A 154 -11.87 5.75 -3.11
C ALA A 154 -12.16 5.88 -1.62
N PHE A 155 -13.44 5.79 -1.22
CA PHE A 155 -13.88 5.95 0.17
C PHE A 155 -14.87 4.84 0.54
N TYR A 156 -14.51 4.04 1.55
CA TYR A 156 -15.29 2.89 2.04
C TYR A 156 -15.62 3.05 3.50
N ALA A 157 -16.78 2.50 3.92
CA ALA A 157 -17.16 2.42 5.33
C ALA A 157 -17.82 1.08 5.65
N THR A 158 -17.63 0.60 6.87
CA THR A 158 -18.29 -0.60 7.39
C THR A 158 -18.43 -0.55 8.90
N THR A 159 -19.18 -1.51 9.46
CA THR A 159 -19.28 -1.74 10.90
C THR A 159 -18.85 -3.16 11.22
N CYS A 160 -18.05 -3.32 12.26
CA CYS A 160 -17.54 -4.60 12.73
C CYS A 160 -18.17 -4.97 14.06
N PRO A 161 -18.64 -6.22 14.23
CA PRO A 161 -19.26 -6.68 15.47
C PRO A 161 -18.24 -6.97 16.57
N ASP A 162 -16.98 -7.19 16.23
CA ASP A 162 -15.90 -7.59 17.14
C ASP A 162 -14.50 -7.22 16.61
N ALA A 163 -13.50 -7.34 17.49
CA ALA A 163 -12.11 -7.01 17.17
C ALA A 163 -11.47 -7.90 16.09
N PRO A 164 -11.70 -9.22 16.00
CA PRO A 164 -11.19 -10.04 14.91
C PRO A 164 -11.68 -9.60 13.54
N THR A 165 -12.94 -9.17 13.43
CA THR A 165 -13.48 -8.58 12.20
C THR A 165 -12.76 -7.26 11.86
N VAL A 166 -12.45 -6.42 12.86
CA VAL A 166 -11.63 -5.21 12.67
C VAL A 166 -10.25 -5.58 12.12
N ALA A 167 -9.57 -6.58 12.73
CA ALA A 167 -8.26 -7.02 12.26
C ALA A 167 -8.30 -7.56 10.82
N SER A 168 -9.35 -8.31 10.46
CA SER A 168 -9.57 -8.80 9.10
C SER A 168 -9.75 -7.67 8.09
N GLU A 169 -10.55 -6.64 8.42
CA GLU A 169 -10.78 -5.49 7.55
C GLU A 169 -9.53 -4.61 7.42
N LEU A 170 -8.82 -4.34 8.52
CA LEU A 170 -7.53 -3.63 8.47
C LEU A 170 -6.51 -4.41 7.63
N GLY A 171 -6.45 -5.74 7.76
CA GLY A 171 -5.62 -6.60 6.92
C GLY A 171 -6.01 -6.56 5.44
N ARG A 172 -7.32 -6.45 5.14
CA ARG A 172 -7.87 -6.35 3.77
C ARG A 172 -7.45 -5.08 3.06
N PHE A 173 -7.51 -3.93 3.73
CA PHE A 173 -7.16 -2.64 3.14
C PHE A 173 -5.68 -2.30 3.31
N SER A 174 -4.99 -2.91 4.27
CA SER A 174 -3.58 -2.65 4.61
C SER A 174 -3.27 -1.14 4.63
N PRO A 175 -3.94 -0.36 5.50
CA PRO A 175 -3.76 1.09 5.54
C PRO A 175 -2.34 1.46 5.94
N SER A 176 -1.84 2.57 5.40
CA SER A 176 -0.54 3.15 5.80
C SER A 176 -0.62 3.95 7.09
N GLU A 177 -1.83 4.41 7.43
CA GLU A 177 -2.10 5.22 8.62
C GLU A 177 -3.50 4.93 9.16
N VAL A 178 -3.63 4.89 10.50
CA VAL A 178 -4.90 4.64 11.19
C VAL A 178 -5.13 5.71 12.24
N LEU A 179 -6.24 6.43 12.13
CA LEU A 179 -6.76 7.29 13.19
C LEU A 179 -7.69 6.46 14.08
N ARG A 180 -7.46 6.42 15.40
CA ARG A 180 -8.31 5.66 16.31
C ARG A 180 -8.84 6.49 17.47
N PHE A 181 -10.07 6.18 17.91
CA PHE A 181 -10.69 6.80 19.09
C PHE A 181 -11.83 5.94 19.63
N GLY A 182 -12.09 6.04 20.92
CA GLY A 182 -13.24 5.44 21.60
C GLY A 182 -12.88 4.27 22.51
N GLU A 183 -13.89 3.46 22.82
CA GLU A 183 -13.76 2.33 23.74
C GLU A 183 -13.18 1.10 23.02
N ASN A 184 -12.37 0.34 23.72
CA ASN A 184 -11.84 -0.96 23.26
C ASN A 184 -11.02 -0.92 21.95
N VAL A 185 -10.49 0.25 21.57
CA VAL A 185 -9.61 0.42 20.38
C VAL A 185 -8.11 0.27 20.71
N THR A 186 -7.80 0.04 21.99
CA THR A 186 -6.44 -0.13 22.55
C THR A 186 -6.38 -1.27 23.55
N GLY A 187 -5.19 -1.70 23.94
CA GLY A 187 -4.96 -2.68 24.99
C GLY A 187 -5.32 -4.11 24.59
N ASP A 188 -5.96 -4.85 25.51
CA ASP A 188 -6.24 -6.28 25.33
C ASP A 188 -7.26 -6.61 24.21
N VAL A 189 -8.03 -5.64 23.74
CA VAL A 189 -9.08 -5.87 22.74
C VAL A 189 -8.56 -5.70 21.31
N ILE A 190 -7.84 -4.61 21.04
CA ILE A 190 -7.11 -4.40 19.78
C ILE A 190 -5.66 -4.11 20.16
N ASP A 191 -4.82 -5.14 20.00
CA ASP A 191 -3.41 -5.09 20.34
C ASP A 191 -2.63 -4.18 19.37
N ASP A 192 -1.77 -3.33 19.89
CA ASP A 192 -0.86 -2.49 19.10
C ASP A 192 0.07 -3.33 18.19
N ALA A 193 0.35 -4.59 18.56
CA ALA A 193 1.06 -5.54 17.71
C ALA A 193 0.36 -5.78 16.36
N LEU A 194 -0.96 -5.60 16.27
CA LEU A 194 -1.69 -5.65 15.00
C LEU A 194 -1.21 -4.57 14.03
N PHE A 195 -1.11 -3.32 14.52
CA PHE A 195 -0.68 -2.19 13.70
C PHE A 195 0.80 -2.30 13.31
N HIS A 196 1.66 -2.80 14.20
CA HIS A 196 3.04 -3.12 13.87
C HIS A 196 3.17 -4.20 12.78
N ARG A 197 2.36 -5.25 12.84
CA ARG A 197 2.31 -6.30 11.80
C ARG A 197 1.83 -5.76 10.45
N LEU A 198 0.92 -4.80 10.47
CA LEU A 198 0.44 -4.11 9.26
C LEU A 198 1.45 -3.08 8.73
N GLY A 199 2.42 -2.66 9.54
CA GLY A 199 3.39 -1.61 9.19
C GLY A 199 2.74 -0.24 9.03
N CYS A 200 1.62 0.02 9.74
CA CYS A 200 0.90 1.29 9.67
C CYS A 200 1.22 2.21 10.85
N CYS A 201 1.19 3.52 10.60
CA CYS A 201 1.26 4.53 11.63
C CYS A 201 -0.11 4.66 12.33
N VAL A 202 -0.10 4.96 13.64
CA VAL A 202 -1.32 5.12 14.43
C VAL A 202 -1.37 6.50 15.05
N ASP A 203 -2.49 7.18 14.86
CA ASP A 203 -2.81 8.47 15.47
C ASP A 203 -3.99 8.34 16.42
N GLU A 204 -3.93 9.07 17.52
CA GLU A 204 -5.04 9.16 18.47
C GLU A 204 -5.91 10.38 18.12
N GLY A 205 -7.22 10.12 18.01
CA GLY A 205 -8.19 11.18 17.78
C GLY A 205 -8.62 11.90 19.05
N THR A 206 -9.34 13.01 18.90
CA THR A 206 -9.93 13.75 20.00
C THR A 206 -11.45 13.60 20.00
N GLU A 207 -12.10 13.69 21.15
CA GLU A 207 -13.56 13.55 21.29
C GLU A 207 -14.35 14.47 20.33
N GLU A 208 -13.83 15.67 20.07
CA GLU A 208 -14.50 16.63 19.18
C GLU A 208 -14.61 16.14 17.73
N LEU A 209 -13.64 15.37 17.25
CA LEU A 209 -13.64 14.81 15.91
C LEU A 209 -14.71 13.72 15.73
N PHE A 210 -15.09 13.03 16.83
CA PHE A 210 -15.96 11.85 16.80
C PHE A 210 -17.39 12.12 17.27
N ARG A 211 -17.85 13.36 17.24
CA ARG A 211 -19.24 13.69 17.54
C ARG A 211 -20.15 13.34 16.38
N LEU A 212 -21.13 12.46 16.63
CA LEU A 212 -22.04 11.94 15.58
C LEU A 212 -22.68 13.03 14.74
N GLU A 213 -23.26 14.06 15.38
CA GLU A 213 -23.96 15.16 14.71
C GLU A 213 -23.02 15.95 13.78
N SER A 214 -21.81 16.25 14.25
CA SER A 214 -20.81 16.97 13.44
C SER A 214 -20.31 16.13 12.26
N CYS A 215 -20.11 14.83 12.48
CA CYS A 215 -19.71 13.88 11.43
C CYS A 215 -20.79 13.74 10.37
N GLN A 216 -22.06 13.59 10.78
CA GLN A 216 -23.20 13.51 9.86
C GLN A 216 -23.33 14.77 9.01
N GLN A 217 -23.35 15.95 9.63
CA GLN A 217 -23.44 17.24 8.93
C GLN A 217 -22.29 17.43 7.93
N LEU A 218 -21.07 17.01 8.29
CA LEU A 218 -19.91 17.09 7.40
C LEU A 218 -20.08 16.19 6.18
N LEU A 219 -20.53 14.94 6.37
CA LEU A 219 -20.76 14.00 5.27
C LEU A 219 -21.86 14.51 4.33
N GLU A 220 -23.01 14.96 4.87
CA GLU A 220 -24.10 15.52 4.07
C GLU A 220 -23.69 16.75 3.28
N ARG A 221 -22.89 17.64 3.89
CA ARG A 221 -22.36 18.82 3.23
C ARG A 221 -21.38 18.47 2.12
N HIS A 222 -20.47 17.50 2.37
CA HIS A 222 -19.43 17.12 1.42
C HIS A 222 -20.01 16.40 0.20
N PHE A 223 -20.91 15.41 0.42
CA PHE A 223 -21.50 14.63 -0.68
C PHE A 223 -22.72 15.30 -1.31
N GLY A 224 -23.26 16.37 -0.70
CA GLY A 224 -24.44 17.07 -1.19
C GLY A 224 -25.74 16.24 -1.11
N GLU A 225 -25.72 15.14 -0.35
CA GLU A 225 -26.83 14.20 -0.18
C GLU A 225 -27.08 13.92 1.30
N PRO A 226 -28.36 13.76 1.70
CA PRO A 226 -28.69 13.39 3.08
C PRO A 226 -28.20 11.97 3.41
N ILE A 227 -27.98 11.70 4.71
CA ILE A 227 -27.41 10.45 5.21
C ILE A 227 -28.21 9.20 4.80
N GLU A 228 -29.52 9.36 4.55
CA GLU A 228 -30.44 8.33 4.06
C GLU A 228 -30.01 7.81 2.68
N LYS A 229 -29.65 8.73 1.78
CA LYS A 229 -29.20 8.37 0.42
C LYS A 229 -27.80 7.79 0.39
N LEU A 230 -26.96 8.16 1.38
CA LEU A 230 -25.65 7.56 1.57
C LEU A 230 -25.74 6.13 2.15
N GLY A 231 -26.96 5.67 2.54
CA GLY A 231 -27.18 4.32 3.06
C GLY A 231 -26.62 4.08 4.47
N LEU A 232 -26.39 5.15 5.26
CA LEU A 232 -25.71 5.08 6.55
C LEU A 232 -26.64 5.27 7.77
N VAL A 233 -27.92 5.51 7.58
CA VAL A 233 -28.90 5.80 8.67
C VAL A 233 -28.86 4.80 9.81
N THR A 234 -28.76 3.51 9.49
CA THR A 234 -28.76 2.44 10.49
C THR A 234 -27.37 2.12 11.05
N TYR A 235 -26.34 2.87 10.64
CA TYR A 235 -24.94 2.57 10.94
C TYR A 235 -24.20 3.77 11.58
N PRO A 236 -24.62 4.24 12.77
CA PRO A 236 -24.05 5.45 13.38
C PRO A 236 -22.53 5.37 13.61
N LEU A 237 -22.00 4.18 13.92
CA LEU A 237 -20.56 4.01 14.09
C LEU A 237 -19.79 4.23 12.78
N ALA A 238 -20.34 3.80 11.64
CA ALA A 238 -19.74 4.06 10.33
C ALA A 238 -19.83 5.55 9.96
N VAL A 239 -20.93 6.23 10.33
CA VAL A 239 -21.07 7.70 10.18
C VAL A 239 -19.97 8.43 10.93
N VAL A 240 -19.76 8.07 12.22
CA VAL A 240 -18.71 8.69 13.05
C VAL A 240 -17.33 8.44 12.46
N ALA A 241 -16.99 7.18 12.13
CA ALA A 241 -15.69 6.85 11.57
C ALA A 241 -15.44 7.56 10.23
N SER A 242 -16.44 7.61 9.34
CA SER A 242 -16.33 8.28 8.03
C SER A 242 -16.22 9.79 8.15
N GLY A 243 -17.02 10.40 9.04
CA GLY A 243 -16.99 11.84 9.26
C GLY A 243 -15.69 12.31 9.91
N ALA A 244 -15.17 11.57 10.89
CA ALA A 244 -13.89 11.84 11.53
C ALA A 244 -12.73 11.71 10.55
N LEU A 245 -12.72 10.65 9.71
CA LEU A 245 -11.72 10.48 8.66
C LEU A 245 -11.75 11.64 7.66
N LEU A 246 -12.94 12.00 7.14
CA LEU A 246 -13.08 13.09 6.19
C LEU A 246 -12.62 14.43 6.79
N ARG A 247 -12.96 14.72 8.04
CA ARG A 247 -12.50 15.94 8.73
C ARG A 247 -10.98 15.99 8.81
N THR A 248 -10.37 14.89 9.23
CA THR A 248 -8.92 14.80 9.33
C THR A 248 -8.24 15.00 7.98
N LEU A 249 -8.78 14.39 6.92
CA LEU A 249 -8.26 14.56 5.56
C LEU A 249 -8.37 16.02 5.06
N LEU A 250 -9.49 16.70 5.32
CA LEU A 250 -9.68 18.13 5.02
C LEU A 250 -8.67 19.00 5.77
N ASP A 251 -8.42 18.69 7.04
CA ASP A 251 -7.47 19.43 7.88
C ASP A 251 -6.01 19.19 7.46
N LEU A 252 -5.66 17.99 6.97
CA LEU A 252 -4.32 17.67 6.49
C LEU A 252 -4.06 18.23 5.09
N GLN A 253 -5.01 18.09 4.17
CA GLN A 253 -4.83 18.48 2.76
C GLN A 253 -5.13 19.97 2.51
N LYS A 254 -5.81 20.65 3.43
CA LYS A 254 -6.15 22.09 3.31
C LYS A 254 -6.90 22.45 2.03
N ASN A 255 -7.63 21.50 1.45
CA ASN A 255 -8.49 21.67 0.27
C ASN A 255 -9.83 20.99 0.49
N ASP A 256 -10.77 21.17 -0.43
CA ASP A 256 -12.15 20.68 -0.33
C ASP A 256 -12.32 19.19 -0.66
N LEU A 257 -11.27 18.49 -1.09
CA LEU A 257 -11.28 17.08 -1.49
C LEU A 257 -12.41 16.75 -2.49
N ALA A 258 -12.74 17.65 -3.40
CA ALA A 258 -13.87 17.54 -4.33
C ALA A 258 -13.81 16.32 -5.26
N HIS A 259 -12.68 15.60 -5.33
CA HIS A 259 -12.52 14.35 -6.05
C HIS A 259 -13.05 13.13 -5.28
N ILE A 260 -13.27 13.23 -3.95
CA ILE A 260 -13.89 12.19 -3.13
C ILE A 260 -15.41 12.36 -3.23
N ARG A 261 -16.02 11.70 -4.23
CA ARG A 261 -17.43 11.94 -4.59
C ARG A 261 -18.40 10.87 -4.11
N ARG A 262 -17.90 9.70 -3.70
CA ARG A 262 -18.71 8.55 -3.32
C ARG A 262 -18.20 7.91 -2.06
N LEU A 263 -19.08 7.68 -1.11
CA LEU A 263 -18.86 6.84 0.05
C LEU A 263 -19.57 5.51 -0.17
N GLN A 264 -18.82 4.41 -0.15
CA GLN A 264 -19.38 3.07 -0.34
C GLN A 264 -19.47 2.38 1.02
N TYR A 265 -20.68 2.28 1.56
CA TYR A 265 -20.92 1.42 2.69
C TYR A 265 -21.08 -0.02 2.23
N TYR A 266 -20.42 -0.95 2.91
CA TYR A 266 -20.56 -2.37 2.68
C TYR A 266 -20.77 -3.11 4.01
N THR A 267 -21.60 -4.16 3.95
CA THR A 267 -21.85 -5.05 5.09
C THR A 267 -20.96 -6.27 5.01
N GLY A 268 -20.63 -6.86 6.16
CA GLY A 268 -20.05 -8.20 6.21
C GLY A 268 -20.93 -9.20 5.44
N GLY A 269 -20.31 -10.17 4.76
CA GLY A 269 -21.03 -11.17 3.97
C GLY A 269 -21.22 -10.83 2.48
N LYS A 270 -20.79 -9.68 1.98
CA LYS A 270 -20.72 -9.37 0.54
C LYS A 270 -19.50 -10.01 -0.13
N PHE A 271 -18.42 -10.16 0.61
CA PHE A 271 -17.15 -10.70 0.14
C PHE A 271 -16.73 -11.88 1.03
N MET A 272 -15.98 -12.81 0.43
CA MET A 272 -15.30 -13.86 1.18
C MET A 272 -14.37 -13.23 2.22
N GLU A 273 -14.44 -13.72 3.45
CA GLU A 273 -13.54 -13.28 4.51
C GLU A 273 -12.22 -14.06 4.45
N LEU A 274 -11.13 -13.31 4.42
CA LEU A 274 -9.77 -13.82 4.47
C LEU A 274 -9.07 -13.11 5.65
N ASP A 275 -8.70 -13.87 6.67
CA ASP A 275 -7.90 -13.31 7.76
C ASP A 275 -6.47 -12.99 7.31
N MET A 276 -5.70 -12.34 8.16
CA MET A 276 -4.32 -11.98 7.85
C MET A 276 -3.43 -13.20 7.62
N ASP A 277 -3.69 -14.29 8.37
CA ASP A 277 -2.91 -15.51 8.26
C ASP A 277 -3.22 -16.26 6.97
N ALA A 278 -4.49 -16.32 6.54
CA ALA A 278 -4.85 -16.89 5.24
C ALA A 278 -4.20 -16.13 4.09
N ARG A 279 -4.22 -14.79 4.11
CA ARG A 279 -3.56 -13.95 3.09
C ARG A 279 -2.07 -14.23 2.99
N ARG A 280 -1.39 -14.27 4.15
CA ARG A 280 0.04 -14.54 4.28
C ARG A 280 0.38 -15.97 3.86
N ASN A 281 -0.33 -16.97 4.41
CA ASN A 281 -0.07 -18.38 4.20
C ASN A 281 -0.35 -18.83 2.76
N LEU A 282 -1.31 -18.19 2.08
CA LEU A 282 -1.62 -18.43 0.66
C LEU A 282 -0.75 -17.58 -0.28
N GLU A 283 0.09 -16.68 0.25
CA GLU A 283 0.99 -15.81 -0.52
C GLU A 283 0.23 -15.09 -1.65
N LEU A 284 -0.88 -14.41 -1.29
CA LEU A 284 -1.77 -13.81 -2.27
C LEU A 284 -1.10 -12.67 -3.05
N THR A 285 -0.50 -11.70 -2.36
CA THR A 285 0.06 -10.49 -2.97
C THR A 285 1.57 -10.42 -2.92
N GLU A 286 2.19 -11.10 -1.96
CA GLU A 286 3.63 -11.15 -1.73
C GLU A 286 4.04 -12.49 -1.09
N THR A 287 5.31 -12.85 -1.21
CA THR A 287 5.86 -14.07 -0.61
C THR A 287 6.10 -13.89 0.90
N MET A 288 5.98 -14.96 1.68
CA MET A 288 6.17 -14.92 3.14
C MET A 288 7.57 -14.48 3.56
N ARG A 289 8.62 -14.94 2.86
CA ARG A 289 10.01 -14.73 3.24
C ARG A 289 10.61 -13.43 2.72
N SER A 290 10.54 -13.21 1.41
CA SER A 290 11.21 -12.07 0.76
C SER A 290 10.32 -10.83 0.62
N LYS A 291 9.02 -10.95 0.91
CA LYS A 291 8.04 -9.86 0.72
C LYS A 291 8.01 -9.32 -0.71
N GLU A 292 8.32 -10.18 -1.68
CA GLU A 292 8.31 -9.85 -3.10
C GLU A 292 7.00 -10.28 -3.77
N LYS A 293 6.59 -9.53 -4.79
CA LYS A 293 5.47 -9.88 -5.66
C LYS A 293 5.72 -11.19 -6.40
N ARG A 294 6.97 -11.41 -6.89
CA ARG A 294 7.34 -12.61 -7.63
C ARG A 294 7.25 -13.86 -6.74
N GLY A 295 6.46 -14.82 -7.15
CA GLY A 295 6.17 -16.03 -6.38
C GLY A 295 4.85 -15.98 -5.62
N SER A 296 4.08 -14.89 -5.75
CA SER A 296 2.72 -14.75 -5.20
C SER A 296 1.65 -15.09 -6.25
N LEU A 297 0.37 -15.24 -5.81
CA LEU A 297 -0.74 -15.39 -6.73
C LEU A 297 -0.92 -14.16 -7.61
N LEU A 298 -0.75 -12.95 -7.06
CA LEU A 298 -0.80 -11.70 -7.80
C LEU A 298 0.22 -11.67 -8.96
N TRP A 299 1.44 -12.16 -8.74
CA TRP A 299 2.44 -12.24 -9.81
C TRP A 299 2.01 -13.13 -10.99
N VAL A 300 1.27 -14.20 -10.71
CA VAL A 300 0.76 -15.10 -11.75
C VAL A 300 -0.35 -14.44 -12.56
N LEU A 301 -1.29 -13.78 -11.87
CA LEU A 301 -2.51 -13.24 -12.47
C LEU A 301 -2.34 -11.85 -13.05
N ASP A 302 -1.35 -11.08 -12.62
CA ASP A 302 -1.17 -9.69 -13.06
C ASP A 302 -0.44 -9.60 -14.40
N LYS A 303 -1.25 -9.42 -15.43
CA LYS A 303 -0.87 -9.06 -16.80
C LYS A 303 -1.55 -7.76 -17.23
N THR A 304 -1.93 -6.94 -16.24
CA THR A 304 -2.53 -5.64 -16.51
C THR A 304 -1.53 -4.70 -17.16
N HIS A 305 -2.05 -3.78 -17.97
CA HIS A 305 -1.27 -2.79 -18.73
C HIS A 305 -1.42 -1.39 -18.15
N THR A 306 -2.40 -1.17 -17.29
CA THR A 306 -2.65 0.12 -16.63
C THR A 306 -2.45 0.01 -15.11
N PRO A 307 -1.92 1.05 -14.44
CA PRO A 307 -1.83 1.05 -12.97
C PRO A 307 -3.19 0.88 -12.29
N MET A 308 -4.25 1.45 -12.87
CA MET A 308 -5.63 1.32 -12.39
C MET A 308 -6.11 -0.13 -12.43
N GLY A 309 -5.82 -0.86 -13.52
CA GLY A 309 -6.11 -2.29 -13.64
C GLY A 309 -5.35 -3.12 -12.60
N GLY A 310 -4.08 -2.82 -12.38
CA GLY A 310 -3.27 -3.48 -11.34
C GLY A 310 -3.84 -3.28 -9.93
N ARG A 311 -4.26 -2.07 -9.59
CA ARG A 311 -4.94 -1.77 -8.30
C ARG A 311 -6.26 -2.52 -8.18
N LEU A 312 -7.06 -2.55 -9.23
CA LEU A 312 -8.35 -3.25 -9.23
C LEU A 312 -8.19 -4.77 -9.13
N LEU A 313 -7.22 -5.36 -9.84
CA LEU A 313 -6.90 -6.78 -9.75
C LEU A 313 -6.53 -7.17 -8.31
N ARG A 314 -5.65 -6.39 -7.66
CA ARG A 314 -5.31 -6.59 -6.27
C ARG A 314 -6.56 -6.50 -5.38
N SER A 315 -7.40 -5.48 -5.57
CA SER A 315 -8.65 -5.32 -4.82
C SER A 315 -9.61 -6.51 -5.02
N TRP A 316 -9.75 -7.05 -6.22
CA TRP A 316 -10.58 -8.23 -6.48
C TRP A 316 -10.02 -9.50 -5.82
N MET A 317 -8.70 -9.62 -5.72
CA MET A 317 -8.06 -10.73 -5.01
C MET A 317 -8.26 -10.65 -3.50
N GLU A 318 -8.23 -9.46 -2.94
CA GLU A 318 -8.44 -9.20 -1.51
C GLU A 318 -9.92 -9.27 -1.11
N LYS A 319 -10.84 -9.14 -2.09
CA LYS A 319 -12.30 -9.11 -1.92
C LYS A 319 -13.00 -10.09 -2.87
N PRO A 320 -12.76 -11.43 -2.77
CA PRO A 320 -13.48 -12.40 -3.59
C PRO A 320 -14.98 -12.33 -3.31
N LEU A 321 -15.79 -12.53 -4.33
CA LEU A 321 -17.24 -12.31 -4.25
C LEU A 321 -17.97 -13.50 -3.61
N LEU A 322 -19.10 -13.21 -2.94
CA LEU A 322 -20.08 -14.21 -2.49
C LEU A 322 -21.36 -14.21 -3.35
N ASP A 323 -21.45 -13.30 -4.31
CA ASP A 323 -22.56 -13.26 -5.26
C ASP A 323 -22.27 -14.10 -6.50
N ALA A 324 -22.93 -15.23 -6.65
CA ALA A 324 -22.77 -16.15 -7.79
C ALA A 324 -23.12 -15.48 -9.12
N GLY A 325 -24.05 -14.52 -9.13
CA GLY A 325 -24.45 -13.79 -10.34
C GLY A 325 -23.32 -12.90 -10.84
N GLU A 326 -22.72 -12.11 -9.95
CA GLU A 326 -21.60 -11.23 -10.31
C GLU A 326 -20.35 -12.04 -10.68
N ILE A 327 -20.06 -13.16 -9.99
CA ILE A 327 -18.97 -14.07 -10.37
C ILE A 327 -19.18 -14.60 -11.79
N THR A 328 -20.38 -15.09 -12.09
CA THR A 328 -20.71 -15.66 -13.41
C THR A 328 -20.63 -14.58 -14.50
N ARG A 329 -21.03 -13.34 -14.20
CA ARG A 329 -20.89 -12.21 -15.13
C ARG A 329 -19.43 -11.91 -15.48
N ARG A 330 -18.52 -11.91 -14.48
CA ARG A 330 -17.07 -11.76 -14.71
C ARG A 330 -16.53 -12.92 -15.53
N GLN A 331 -16.88 -14.16 -15.19
CA GLN A 331 -16.45 -15.36 -15.93
C GLN A 331 -16.91 -15.35 -17.38
N ALA A 332 -18.14 -14.89 -17.65
CA ALA A 332 -18.64 -14.78 -19.02
C ALA A 332 -17.86 -13.76 -19.85
N ALA A 333 -17.44 -12.65 -19.23
CA ALA A 333 -16.58 -11.67 -19.90
C ALA A 333 -15.16 -12.24 -20.16
N VAL A 334 -14.59 -12.95 -19.19
CA VAL A 334 -13.29 -13.63 -19.36
C VAL A 334 -13.37 -14.69 -20.47
N GLU A 335 -14.45 -15.49 -20.50
CA GLU A 335 -14.65 -16.52 -21.53
C GLU A 335 -14.68 -15.93 -22.93
N GLU A 336 -15.44 -14.87 -23.16
CA GLU A 336 -15.51 -14.20 -24.46
C GLU A 336 -14.15 -13.66 -24.88
N LEU A 337 -13.37 -13.04 -23.96
CA LEU A 337 -12.02 -12.58 -24.23
C LEU A 337 -11.02 -13.71 -24.52
N VAL A 338 -11.21 -14.90 -23.92
CA VAL A 338 -10.40 -16.10 -24.21
C VAL A 338 -10.71 -16.60 -25.63
N GLN A 339 -12.00 -16.59 -26.02
CA GLN A 339 -12.46 -17.05 -27.34
C GLN A 339 -12.15 -16.06 -28.46
N ALA A 340 -11.86 -14.79 -28.15
CA ALA A 340 -11.54 -13.73 -29.10
C ALA A 340 -10.07 -13.26 -28.98
N PRO A 341 -9.06 -14.08 -29.31
CA PRO A 341 -7.64 -13.79 -29.04
C PRO A 341 -7.13 -12.56 -29.81
N ILE A 342 -7.64 -12.27 -31.00
CA ILE A 342 -7.26 -11.10 -31.80
C ILE A 342 -7.76 -9.83 -31.11
N VAL A 343 -9.05 -9.77 -30.77
CA VAL A 343 -9.67 -8.62 -30.07
C VAL A 343 -8.97 -8.38 -28.72
N ARG A 344 -8.68 -9.45 -27.97
CA ARG A 344 -7.94 -9.33 -26.73
C ARG A 344 -6.55 -8.73 -26.95
N GLY A 345 -5.78 -9.21 -27.96
CA GLY A 345 -4.44 -8.67 -28.24
C GLY A 345 -4.48 -7.19 -28.64
N GLU A 346 -5.48 -6.77 -29.43
CA GLU A 346 -5.66 -5.37 -29.80
C GLU A 346 -6.11 -4.51 -28.61
N LEU A 347 -6.93 -5.04 -27.69
CA LEU A 347 -7.26 -4.39 -26.41
C LEU A 347 -6.02 -4.20 -25.54
N GLU A 348 -5.18 -5.23 -25.40
CA GLU A 348 -3.92 -5.17 -24.64
C GLU A 348 -2.99 -4.08 -25.19
N GLU A 349 -2.87 -3.94 -26.52
CA GLU A 349 -2.06 -2.88 -27.13
C GLU A 349 -2.67 -1.48 -26.95
N ALA A 350 -3.99 -1.34 -27.03
CA ALA A 350 -4.68 -0.07 -26.75
C ALA A 350 -4.53 0.36 -25.27
N LEU A 351 -4.67 -0.58 -24.35
CA LEU A 351 -4.52 -0.34 -22.90
C LEU A 351 -3.11 0.12 -22.50
N LYS A 352 -2.05 -0.30 -23.21
CA LYS A 352 -0.67 0.19 -22.96
C LYS A 352 -0.51 1.69 -23.17
N GLN A 353 -1.38 2.31 -23.96
CA GLN A 353 -1.35 3.74 -24.20
C GLN A 353 -2.06 4.54 -23.09
N VAL A 354 -2.90 3.88 -22.29
CA VAL A 354 -3.70 4.53 -21.26
C VAL A 354 -2.85 4.74 -19.99
N THR A 355 -2.71 6.00 -19.62
CA THR A 355 -1.99 6.41 -18.40
C THR A 355 -2.88 6.31 -17.16
N ASP A 356 -2.32 6.54 -15.96
CA ASP A 356 -3.07 6.57 -14.70
C ASP A 356 -4.00 7.78 -14.60
N MET A 357 -5.17 7.68 -15.23
CA MET A 357 -6.17 8.74 -15.24
C MET A 357 -6.72 9.06 -13.84
N GLU A 358 -6.81 8.05 -12.99
CA GLU A 358 -7.40 8.15 -11.65
C GLU A 358 -6.55 9.04 -10.73
N ARG A 359 -5.24 8.79 -10.66
CA ARG A 359 -4.32 9.60 -9.85
C ARG A 359 -4.02 10.96 -10.48
N VAL A 360 -4.00 11.05 -11.81
CA VAL A 360 -3.75 12.34 -12.48
C VAL A 360 -4.93 13.28 -12.27
N ILE A 361 -6.19 12.81 -12.44
CA ILE A 361 -7.35 13.69 -12.23
C ILE A 361 -7.47 14.16 -10.76
N THR A 362 -7.07 13.34 -9.81
CA THR A 362 -6.96 13.76 -8.41
C THR A 362 -5.99 14.92 -8.24
N ARG A 363 -4.80 14.86 -8.87
CA ARG A 363 -3.82 15.96 -8.85
C ARG A 363 -4.32 17.22 -9.59
N VAL A 364 -5.17 17.07 -10.59
CA VAL A 364 -5.86 18.19 -11.23
C VAL A 364 -6.77 18.91 -10.23
N VAL A 365 -7.58 18.15 -9.50
CA VAL A 365 -8.53 18.70 -8.51
C VAL A 365 -7.78 19.32 -7.32
N THR A 366 -6.76 18.65 -6.79
CA THR A 366 -5.98 19.12 -5.64
C THR A 366 -4.99 20.23 -5.99
N GLY A 367 -4.79 20.54 -7.28
CA GLY A 367 -3.93 21.64 -7.74
C GLY A 367 -2.45 21.32 -7.82
N THR A 368 -2.04 20.06 -7.66
CA THR A 368 -0.64 19.61 -7.65
C THR A 368 -0.15 19.12 -9.03
N VAL A 369 -1.02 19.09 -10.03
CA VAL A 369 -0.72 18.65 -11.40
C VAL A 369 0.22 19.62 -12.12
N ASN A 370 1.10 19.09 -12.98
CA ASN A 370 1.96 19.87 -13.87
C ASN A 370 1.56 19.68 -15.36
N CYS A 371 2.19 20.45 -16.27
CA CYS A 371 1.88 20.39 -17.69
C CYS A 371 2.18 19.02 -18.32
N ARG A 372 3.24 18.33 -17.90
CA ARG A 372 3.61 17.00 -18.41
C ARG A 372 2.58 15.95 -18.02
N ASP A 373 2.04 16.04 -16.80
CA ASP A 373 0.94 15.17 -16.34
C ASP A 373 -0.30 15.34 -17.21
N LEU A 374 -0.68 16.60 -17.54
CA LEU A 374 -1.84 16.86 -18.42
C LEU A 374 -1.62 16.33 -19.82
N LEU A 375 -0.44 16.50 -20.42
CA LEU A 375 -0.12 15.89 -21.71
C LEU A 375 -0.11 14.36 -21.65
N GLY A 376 0.35 13.78 -20.53
CA GLY A 376 0.24 12.35 -20.25
C GLY A 376 -1.21 11.89 -20.23
N LEU A 377 -2.09 12.66 -19.58
CA LEU A 377 -3.52 12.41 -19.51
C LEU A 377 -4.17 12.47 -20.90
N ALA A 378 -3.86 13.52 -21.69
CA ALA A 378 -4.37 13.64 -23.07
C ALA A 378 -3.93 12.47 -23.95
N ARG A 379 -2.66 12.02 -23.84
CA ARG A 379 -2.19 10.82 -24.54
C ARG A 379 -2.96 9.58 -24.13
N GLY A 380 -3.23 9.41 -22.84
CA GLY A 380 -4.05 8.32 -22.32
C GLY A 380 -5.47 8.32 -22.87
N PHE A 381 -6.09 9.50 -22.95
CA PHE A 381 -7.43 9.65 -23.53
C PHE A 381 -7.47 9.29 -25.02
N ARG A 382 -6.42 9.57 -25.79
CA ARG A 382 -6.32 9.19 -27.20
C ARG A 382 -6.36 7.68 -27.44
N GLY A 383 -6.01 6.87 -26.45
CA GLY A 383 -6.16 5.42 -26.52
C GLY A 383 -7.58 4.91 -26.32
N LEU A 384 -8.47 5.71 -25.69
CA LEU A 384 -9.83 5.27 -25.33
C LEU A 384 -10.73 4.93 -26.51
N PRO A 385 -10.73 5.68 -27.63
CA PRO A 385 -11.51 5.30 -28.82
C PRO A 385 -11.17 3.91 -29.35
N GLN A 386 -9.88 3.51 -29.33
CA GLN A 386 -9.47 2.18 -29.76
C GLN A 386 -9.97 1.11 -28.79
N VAL A 387 -9.89 1.35 -27.48
CA VAL A 387 -10.47 0.43 -26.47
C VAL A 387 -11.97 0.24 -26.71
N LYS A 388 -12.72 1.33 -26.94
CA LYS A 388 -14.15 1.25 -27.22
C LYS A 388 -14.45 0.46 -28.49
N GLN A 389 -13.72 0.73 -29.56
CA GLN A 389 -13.90 0.05 -30.86
C GLN A 389 -13.75 -1.47 -30.71
N GLN A 390 -12.74 -1.93 -29.96
CA GLN A 390 -12.55 -3.36 -29.75
C GLN A 390 -13.66 -3.97 -28.88
N LEU A 391 -14.16 -3.24 -27.89
CA LEU A 391 -15.28 -3.69 -27.04
C LEU A 391 -16.62 -3.77 -27.77
N GLU A 392 -16.83 -3.01 -28.87
CA GLU A 392 -18.05 -3.05 -29.67
C GLU A 392 -18.31 -4.43 -30.32
N HIS A 393 -17.26 -5.19 -30.55
CA HIS A 393 -17.37 -6.54 -31.14
C HIS A 393 -17.77 -7.62 -30.13
N LEU A 394 -17.82 -7.28 -28.83
CA LEU A 394 -18.07 -8.19 -27.72
C LEU A 394 -19.52 -8.08 -27.22
N LYS A 395 -20.08 -9.22 -26.75
CA LYS A 395 -21.52 -9.38 -26.44
C LYS A 395 -21.80 -9.60 -24.97
N SER A 396 -20.78 -9.96 -24.18
CA SER A 396 -20.96 -10.19 -22.75
C SER A 396 -21.58 -8.97 -22.09
N PRO A 397 -22.65 -9.13 -21.28
CA PRO A 397 -23.34 -8.01 -20.65
C PRO A 397 -22.41 -7.09 -19.86
N MET A 398 -21.38 -7.66 -19.21
CA MET A 398 -20.40 -6.88 -18.45
C MET A 398 -19.53 -6.04 -19.38
N LEU A 399 -18.99 -6.60 -20.46
CA LEU A 399 -18.15 -5.86 -21.42
C LEU A 399 -18.94 -4.78 -22.16
N VAL A 400 -20.21 -5.05 -22.54
CA VAL A 400 -21.12 -4.04 -23.11
C VAL A 400 -21.37 -2.89 -22.13
N GLN A 401 -21.59 -3.20 -20.83
CA GLN A 401 -21.78 -2.17 -19.81
C GLN A 401 -20.51 -1.33 -19.62
N LEU A 402 -19.34 -1.96 -19.57
CA LEU A 402 -18.06 -1.28 -19.46
C LEU A 402 -17.79 -0.37 -20.66
N ASN A 403 -18.07 -0.84 -21.89
CA ASN A 403 -17.95 -0.04 -23.11
C ASN A 403 -18.80 1.24 -23.05
N ARG A 404 -20.03 1.15 -22.55
CA ARG A 404 -20.91 2.34 -22.35
C ARG A 404 -20.36 3.30 -21.29
N GLY A 405 -19.63 2.79 -20.30
CA GLY A 405 -19.03 3.59 -19.23
C GLY A 405 -17.75 4.31 -19.64
N ILE A 406 -17.13 3.96 -20.76
CA ILE A 406 -15.92 4.63 -21.24
C ILE A 406 -16.32 5.86 -22.06
N ASP A 407 -15.93 7.05 -21.60
CA ASP A 407 -16.04 8.31 -22.34
C ASP A 407 -14.71 8.59 -23.07
N PRO A 408 -14.69 8.86 -24.38
CA PRO A 408 -13.46 9.10 -25.14
C PRO A 408 -12.69 10.37 -24.73
N MET A 409 -13.33 11.33 -24.06
CA MET A 409 -12.72 12.60 -23.59
C MET A 409 -12.08 13.44 -24.71
N GLU A 410 -12.62 13.42 -25.93
CA GLU A 410 -12.07 14.14 -27.07
C GLU A 410 -12.02 15.65 -26.84
N ASP A 411 -13.02 16.21 -26.16
CA ASP A 411 -13.08 17.61 -25.73
C ASP A 411 -11.91 17.99 -24.83
N TYR A 412 -11.49 17.10 -23.91
CA TYR A 412 -10.35 17.34 -23.03
C TYR A 412 -9.01 17.17 -23.72
N VAL A 413 -8.90 16.21 -24.65
CA VAL A 413 -7.71 16.09 -25.50
C VAL A 413 -7.49 17.37 -26.28
N GLU A 414 -8.52 17.86 -26.98
CA GLU A 414 -8.45 19.08 -27.78
C GLU A 414 -8.09 20.31 -26.90
N LEU A 415 -8.73 20.43 -25.75
CA LEU A 415 -8.50 21.53 -24.81
C LEU A 415 -7.05 21.57 -24.30
N ILE A 416 -6.49 20.41 -23.88
CA ILE A 416 -5.13 20.31 -23.35
C ILE A 416 -4.11 20.62 -24.46
N GLU A 417 -4.25 20.00 -25.63
CA GLU A 417 -3.27 20.09 -26.70
C GLU A 417 -3.28 21.44 -27.42
N LYS A 418 -4.43 22.12 -27.47
CA LYS A 418 -4.50 23.51 -27.94
C LYS A 418 -3.84 24.48 -26.97
N THR A 419 -3.83 24.17 -25.69
CA THR A 419 -3.37 25.10 -24.67
C THR A 419 -1.90 24.91 -24.32
N ILE A 420 -1.42 23.67 -24.15
CA ILE A 420 -0.08 23.34 -23.64
C ILE A 420 0.89 23.08 -24.81
N VAL A 421 2.15 23.49 -24.68
CA VAL A 421 3.23 23.16 -25.62
C VAL A 421 3.59 21.68 -25.57
N ASP A 422 4.19 21.13 -26.65
CA ASP A 422 4.48 19.69 -26.74
C ASP A 422 5.57 19.21 -25.73
N ASP A 423 6.52 20.06 -25.40
CA ASP A 423 7.58 19.78 -24.39
C ASP A 423 7.65 20.90 -23.37
N PRO A 424 6.76 20.90 -22.38
CA PRO A 424 6.74 21.92 -21.33
C PRO A 424 7.89 21.72 -20.33
N PRO A 425 8.37 22.80 -19.68
CA PRO A 425 9.31 22.71 -18.57
C PRO A 425 8.74 21.89 -17.40
N LEU A 426 9.61 21.53 -16.45
CA LEU A 426 9.23 20.72 -15.28
C LEU A 426 8.28 21.46 -14.36
N THR A 427 8.50 22.77 -14.18
CA THR A 427 7.72 23.60 -13.26
C THR A 427 6.84 24.59 -14.04
N VAL A 428 5.59 24.72 -13.62
CA VAL A 428 4.60 25.63 -14.25
C VAL A 428 5.03 27.09 -14.11
N ARG A 429 5.80 27.44 -13.08
CA ARG A 429 6.23 28.82 -12.79
C ARG A 429 7.43 29.29 -13.60
N GLU A 430 8.09 28.46 -14.38
CA GLU A 430 9.20 28.86 -15.24
C GLU A 430 8.75 29.64 -16.48
N GLY A 431 7.46 29.51 -16.85
CA GLY A 431 6.90 30.05 -18.10
C GLY A 431 7.24 29.17 -19.31
N GLY A 432 6.77 29.56 -20.49
CA GLY A 432 6.97 28.79 -21.73
C GLY A 432 6.10 27.53 -21.80
N ILE A 433 4.97 27.54 -21.10
CA ILE A 433 4.06 26.37 -20.98
C ILE A 433 2.88 26.43 -21.94
N ILE A 434 2.51 27.60 -22.43
CA ILE A 434 1.33 27.83 -23.27
C ILE A 434 1.72 27.83 -24.75
N ARG A 435 0.94 27.13 -25.57
CA ARG A 435 1.14 27.00 -27.00
C ARG A 435 0.90 28.35 -27.72
N LYS A 436 1.66 28.64 -28.77
CA LYS A 436 1.43 29.79 -29.64
C LYS A 436 0.07 29.62 -30.34
N GLY A 437 -0.75 30.66 -30.30
CA GLY A 437 -2.12 30.66 -30.82
C GLY A 437 -3.21 30.29 -29.81
N ALA A 438 -2.82 29.90 -28.57
CA ALA A 438 -3.77 29.59 -27.51
C ALA A 438 -4.39 30.85 -26.86
N ASP A 439 -3.60 31.92 -26.74
CA ASP A 439 -4.04 33.21 -26.18
C ASP A 439 -3.36 34.37 -26.86
N ALA A 440 -4.18 35.33 -27.36
CA ALA A 440 -3.70 36.45 -28.17
C ALA A 440 -2.83 37.46 -27.37
N GLU A 441 -3.03 37.60 -26.06
CA GLU A 441 -2.22 38.48 -25.20
C GLU A 441 -0.87 37.82 -24.90
N ALA A 442 -0.86 36.53 -24.63
CA ALA A 442 0.37 35.75 -24.47
C ALA A 442 1.25 35.82 -25.73
N ASP A 443 0.64 35.68 -26.92
CA ASP A 443 1.36 35.77 -28.19
C ASP A 443 1.97 37.16 -28.40
N LYS A 444 1.23 38.23 -28.11
CA LYS A 444 1.76 39.62 -28.20
C LYS A 444 2.94 39.83 -27.26
N LEU A 445 2.87 39.34 -26.02
CA LEU A 445 3.96 39.46 -25.06
C LEU A 445 5.21 38.68 -25.54
N ARG A 446 4.99 37.51 -26.14
CA ARG A 446 6.05 36.68 -26.73
C ARG A 446 6.70 37.34 -27.91
N ASP A 447 5.91 37.94 -28.81
CA ASP A 447 6.42 38.71 -29.95
C ASP A 447 7.24 39.93 -29.51
N ILE A 448 6.87 40.60 -28.42
CA ILE A 448 7.68 41.69 -27.82
C ILE A 448 9.02 41.15 -27.30
N MET A 449 9.04 39.96 -26.66
CA MET A 449 10.28 39.35 -26.18
C MET A 449 11.18 38.89 -27.34
N GLU A 450 10.63 38.26 -28.37
CA GLU A 450 11.34 37.79 -29.55
C GLU A 450 11.83 39.00 -30.40
N GLY A 451 10.98 40.00 -30.61
CA GLY A 451 11.32 41.25 -31.26
C GLY A 451 12.39 42.05 -30.51
N GLY A 452 12.33 42.08 -29.19
CA GLY A 452 13.35 42.65 -28.31
C GLY A 452 14.72 42.03 -28.50
N SER A 453 14.80 40.71 -28.67
CA SER A 453 16.06 40.00 -28.96
C SER A 453 16.64 40.39 -30.34
N GLY A 454 15.80 40.54 -31.35
CA GLY A 454 16.19 41.03 -32.67
C GLY A 454 16.67 42.52 -32.64
N THR A 455 15.97 43.34 -31.86
CA THR A 455 16.34 44.74 -31.63
C THR A 455 17.66 44.90 -30.92
N ILE A 456 17.98 44.01 -29.96
CA ILE A 456 19.29 43.96 -29.27
C ILE A 456 20.41 43.69 -30.28
N ALA A 457 20.23 42.76 -31.18
CA ALA A 457 21.19 42.46 -32.25
C ALA A 457 21.35 43.65 -33.24
N ALA A 458 20.24 44.35 -33.52
CA ALA A 458 20.26 45.56 -34.32
C ALA A 458 21.00 46.73 -33.61
N ILE A 459 20.76 46.96 -32.32
CA ILE A 459 21.49 47.89 -31.46
C ILE A 459 22.98 47.54 -31.44
N GLU A 460 23.35 46.29 -31.31
CA GLU A 460 24.75 45.84 -31.36
C GLU A 460 25.41 46.21 -32.68
N ALA A 461 24.73 45.99 -33.81
CA ALA A 461 25.23 46.30 -35.13
C ALA A 461 25.35 47.80 -35.35
N ASP A 462 24.31 48.55 -34.98
CA ASP A 462 24.26 50.03 -35.10
C ASP A 462 25.31 50.69 -34.20
N GLU A 463 25.50 50.24 -32.99
CA GLU A 463 26.53 50.77 -32.08
C GLU A 463 27.95 50.38 -32.51
N ARG A 464 28.14 49.27 -33.17
CA ARG A 464 29.42 48.90 -33.84
C ARG A 464 29.73 49.87 -35.00
N GLU A 465 28.70 50.21 -35.78
CA GLU A 465 28.86 51.10 -36.91
C GLU A 465 29.16 52.58 -36.43
N LYS A 466 28.38 53.06 -35.48
CA LYS A 466 28.53 54.40 -34.90
C LYS A 466 29.87 54.62 -34.18
N THR A 467 30.32 53.61 -33.44
CA THR A 467 31.53 53.69 -32.64
C THR A 467 32.82 53.28 -33.38
N GLY A 468 32.65 52.49 -34.48
CA GLY A 468 33.78 51.88 -35.17
C GLY A 468 34.43 50.73 -34.40
N ILE A 469 33.94 50.34 -33.22
CA ILE A 469 34.52 49.35 -32.35
C ILE A 469 34.06 47.96 -32.79
N ARG A 470 34.83 47.25 -33.58
CA ARG A 470 34.48 45.94 -34.14
C ARG A 470 34.29 44.81 -33.08
N THR A 471 34.90 44.98 -31.92
CA THR A 471 34.81 43.99 -30.81
C THR A 471 33.70 44.26 -29.83
N LEU A 472 32.90 45.30 -30.03
CA LEU A 472 31.74 45.65 -29.22
C LEU A 472 30.72 44.48 -29.27
N ARG A 473 30.24 44.08 -28.11
CA ARG A 473 29.20 43.06 -27.95
C ARG A 473 28.17 43.51 -26.94
N VAL A 474 26.91 43.19 -27.20
CA VAL A 474 25.84 43.27 -26.19
C VAL A 474 25.70 41.95 -25.47
N GLY A 475 25.82 41.99 -24.14
CA GLY A 475 25.68 40.79 -23.28
C GLY A 475 24.62 41.03 -22.21
N TYR A 476 24.23 39.96 -21.54
CA TYR A 476 23.27 39.96 -20.41
C TYR A 476 23.93 39.39 -19.16
N ASN A 477 23.67 39.99 -18.01
CA ASN A 477 24.09 39.50 -16.70
C ASN A 477 22.92 39.66 -15.71
N ARG A 478 22.66 38.63 -14.91
CA ARG A 478 21.51 38.64 -13.93
C ARG A 478 21.58 39.80 -12.93
N VAL A 479 22.76 40.30 -12.60
CA VAL A 479 22.95 41.36 -11.61
C VAL A 479 22.84 42.75 -12.23
N PHE A 480 23.37 42.95 -13.46
CA PHE A 480 23.51 44.24 -14.11
C PHE A 480 22.59 44.45 -15.32
N GLY A 481 21.88 43.39 -15.75
CA GLY A 481 21.03 43.44 -16.93
C GLY A 481 21.80 43.34 -18.24
N TYR A 482 21.24 43.95 -19.30
CA TYR A 482 21.93 44.08 -20.58
C TYR A 482 23.04 45.13 -20.50
N TYR A 483 24.16 44.84 -21.12
CA TYR A 483 25.33 45.73 -21.16
C TYR A 483 26.06 45.63 -22.50
N ILE A 484 26.72 46.70 -22.86
CA ILE A 484 27.66 46.78 -23.97
C ILE A 484 29.04 46.51 -23.43
N GLU A 485 29.72 45.48 -23.93
CA GLU A 485 31.09 45.15 -23.56
C GLU A 485 32.08 45.66 -24.58
N VAL A 486 33.04 46.47 -24.12
CA VAL A 486 34.08 47.05 -24.92
C VAL A 486 35.43 46.61 -24.35
N SER A 487 36.33 46.11 -25.21
CA SER A 487 37.68 45.72 -24.83
C SER A 487 38.53 46.96 -24.44
N LYS A 488 39.43 46.78 -23.48
CA LYS A 488 40.25 47.87 -22.94
C LYS A 488 41.04 48.66 -24.02
N SER A 489 41.38 48.03 -25.13
CA SER A 489 42.08 48.66 -26.25
C SER A 489 41.24 49.68 -27.02
N PHE A 490 39.94 49.78 -26.77
CA PHE A 490 39.05 50.70 -27.47
C PHE A 490 38.30 51.70 -26.54
N ILE A 491 38.72 51.82 -25.27
CA ILE A 491 38.05 52.67 -24.27
C ILE A 491 38.02 54.14 -24.71
N ASP A 492 39.08 54.65 -25.36
CA ASP A 492 39.15 56.01 -25.83
C ASP A 492 38.15 56.32 -26.96
N GLN A 493 37.58 55.32 -27.59
CA GLN A 493 36.57 55.45 -28.64
C GLN A 493 35.12 55.33 -28.12
N VAL A 494 34.98 55.18 -26.84
CA VAL A 494 33.64 55.04 -26.22
C VAL A 494 32.96 56.37 -26.17
N PRO A 495 31.70 56.51 -26.69
CA PRO A 495 30.97 57.78 -26.67
C PRO A 495 30.67 58.26 -25.25
N GLN A 496 30.61 59.61 -25.05
CA GLN A 496 30.36 60.18 -23.73
C GLN A 496 28.99 59.84 -23.11
N HIS A 497 28.01 59.47 -23.94
CA HIS A 497 26.67 59.10 -23.46
C HIS A 497 26.59 57.62 -22.90
N TYR A 498 27.64 56.82 -23.04
CA TYR A 498 27.72 55.50 -22.42
C TYR A 498 27.97 55.67 -20.91
N ILE A 499 27.08 54.99 -20.13
CA ILE A 499 27.20 54.99 -18.67
C ILE A 499 27.96 53.72 -18.26
N ARG A 500 29.17 53.92 -17.69
CA ARG A 500 29.99 52.79 -17.22
C ARG A 500 29.34 52.09 -16.02
N LYS A 501 29.18 50.78 -16.09
CA LYS A 501 28.59 49.92 -15.03
C LYS A 501 29.62 49.07 -14.30
N GLN A 502 30.60 48.51 -15.03
CA GLN A 502 31.58 47.60 -14.45
C GLN A 502 32.90 47.65 -15.24
N THR A 503 34.03 47.60 -14.51
CA THR A 503 35.35 47.42 -15.07
C THR A 503 35.85 46.02 -14.77
N LEU A 504 36.26 45.26 -15.78
CA LEU A 504 36.83 43.93 -15.70
C LEU A 504 38.31 43.96 -16.09
N ALA A 505 39.01 42.84 -15.93
CA ALA A 505 40.43 42.73 -16.25
C ALA A 505 40.75 43.09 -17.71
N ASN A 506 39.93 42.71 -18.68
CA ASN A 506 40.19 42.86 -20.12
C ASN A 506 39.16 43.70 -20.87
N CYS A 507 38.07 44.15 -20.24
CA CYS A 507 36.97 44.88 -20.86
C CYS A 507 36.30 45.81 -19.85
N GLU A 508 35.50 46.73 -20.33
CA GLU A 508 34.56 47.53 -19.56
C GLU A 508 33.15 47.35 -20.09
N ARG A 509 32.18 47.44 -19.17
CA ARG A 509 30.77 47.27 -19.46
C ARG A 509 30.01 48.56 -19.28
N TYR A 510 29.27 48.91 -20.30
CA TYR A 510 28.49 50.11 -20.39
C TYR A 510 27.02 49.88 -20.62
N ILE A 511 26.18 50.87 -20.38
CA ILE A 511 24.75 50.86 -20.71
C ILE A 511 24.38 52.16 -21.42
N THR A 512 23.51 52.10 -22.40
CA THR A 512 22.87 53.24 -23.03
C THR A 512 21.44 53.38 -22.54
N GLN A 513 20.86 54.57 -22.70
CA GLN A 513 19.45 54.80 -22.31
C GLN A 513 18.51 53.94 -23.13
N GLU A 514 18.76 53.79 -24.42
CA GLU A 514 17.99 52.96 -25.34
C GLU A 514 18.00 51.49 -24.92
N LEU A 515 19.19 50.97 -24.59
CA LEU A 515 19.34 49.59 -24.12
C LEU A 515 18.60 49.36 -22.78
N LYS A 516 18.57 50.33 -21.89
CA LYS A 516 17.87 50.28 -20.62
C LYS A 516 16.34 50.28 -20.78
N GLU A 517 15.83 51.10 -21.73
CA GLU A 517 14.39 51.15 -22.03
C GLU A 517 13.91 49.84 -22.63
N LEU A 518 14.68 49.30 -23.60
CA LEU A 518 14.39 47.96 -24.17
C LEU A 518 14.46 46.86 -23.14
N GLU A 519 15.48 46.89 -22.26
CA GLU A 519 15.58 45.95 -21.14
C GLU A 519 14.32 45.96 -20.27
N THR A 520 13.88 47.15 -19.88
CA THR A 520 12.68 47.31 -19.05
C THR A 520 11.44 46.73 -19.74
N GLN A 521 11.28 46.98 -21.04
CA GLN A 521 10.17 46.43 -21.83
C GLN A 521 10.21 44.90 -21.91
N VAL A 522 11.39 44.30 -22.20
CA VAL A 522 11.56 42.86 -22.32
C VAL A 522 11.35 42.17 -20.98
N LEU A 523 11.92 42.67 -19.89
CA LEU A 523 11.76 42.09 -18.54
C LEU A 523 10.31 42.17 -18.05
N THR A 524 9.65 43.34 -18.26
CA THR A 524 8.24 43.51 -17.90
C THR A 524 7.35 42.56 -18.74
N ALA A 525 7.62 42.43 -20.03
CA ALA A 525 6.91 41.53 -20.90
C ALA A 525 7.08 40.07 -20.45
N LYS A 526 8.29 39.66 -20.05
CA LYS A 526 8.58 38.32 -19.52
C LYS A 526 7.83 38.04 -18.24
N GLU A 527 7.85 38.91 -17.26
CA GLU A 527 7.15 38.76 -16.00
C GLU A 527 5.63 38.64 -16.22
N ARG A 528 5.07 39.54 -17.06
CA ARG A 528 3.64 39.49 -17.42
C ARG A 528 3.27 38.25 -18.18
N LEU A 529 4.12 37.79 -19.11
CA LEU A 529 3.89 36.53 -19.84
C LEU A 529 3.85 35.32 -18.90
N THR A 530 4.82 35.20 -17.99
CA THR A 530 4.88 34.10 -17.02
C THR A 530 3.66 34.09 -16.10
N ALA A 531 3.23 35.26 -15.61
CA ALA A 531 2.01 35.36 -14.79
C ALA A 531 0.76 34.98 -15.60
N LEU A 532 0.62 35.48 -16.84
CA LEU A 532 -0.51 35.16 -17.72
C LEU A 532 -0.55 33.68 -18.09
N GLU A 533 0.58 33.07 -18.40
CA GLU A 533 0.67 31.62 -18.70
C GLU A 533 0.24 30.78 -17.48
N TYR A 534 0.63 31.21 -16.28
CA TYR A 534 0.16 30.55 -15.04
C TYR A 534 -1.35 30.68 -14.85
N ASP A 535 -1.93 31.84 -15.15
CA ASP A 535 -3.38 32.07 -15.08
C ASP A 535 -4.15 31.22 -16.11
N ILE A 536 -3.62 31.12 -17.32
CA ILE A 536 -4.20 30.28 -18.38
C ILE A 536 -4.16 28.80 -17.95
N PHE A 537 -3.04 28.34 -17.42
CA PHE A 537 -2.90 26.98 -16.89
C PHE A 537 -3.87 26.71 -15.73
N THR A 538 -4.04 27.67 -14.82
CA THR A 538 -4.97 27.55 -13.69
C THR A 538 -6.42 27.46 -14.17
N ARG A 539 -6.82 28.24 -15.19
CA ARG A 539 -8.13 28.15 -15.82
C ARG A 539 -8.35 26.80 -16.49
N LEU A 540 -7.38 26.30 -17.27
CA LEU A 540 -7.39 24.97 -17.87
C LEU A 540 -7.59 23.88 -16.80
N ARG A 541 -6.79 23.90 -15.74
CA ARG A 541 -6.90 22.98 -14.62
C ARG A 541 -8.29 22.99 -13.99
N SER A 542 -8.86 24.18 -13.76
CA SER A 542 -10.19 24.32 -13.17
C SER A 542 -11.30 23.77 -14.08
N GLN A 543 -11.18 23.92 -15.41
CA GLN A 543 -12.11 23.33 -16.38
C GLN A 543 -12.03 21.80 -16.36
N LEU A 544 -10.83 21.23 -16.33
CA LEU A 544 -10.64 19.77 -16.25
C LEU A 544 -11.17 19.21 -14.91
N ALA A 545 -10.99 19.93 -13.80
CA ALA A 545 -11.48 19.54 -12.49
C ALA A 545 -13.01 19.40 -12.44
N GLN A 546 -13.77 20.23 -13.18
CA GLN A 546 -15.21 20.12 -13.26
C GLN A 546 -15.69 18.76 -13.80
N GLY A 547 -14.93 18.15 -14.71
CA GLY A 547 -15.25 16.84 -15.28
C GLY A 547 -14.57 15.66 -14.57
N ALA A 548 -14.04 15.85 -13.39
CA ALA A 548 -13.33 14.78 -12.68
C ALA A 548 -14.15 13.49 -12.53
N GLU A 549 -15.46 13.58 -12.34
CA GLU A 549 -16.35 12.42 -12.27
C GLU A 549 -16.37 11.60 -13.57
N ARG A 550 -16.44 12.28 -14.74
CA ARG A 550 -16.39 11.61 -16.05
C ARG A 550 -15.11 10.79 -16.18
N VAL A 551 -13.97 11.41 -15.81
CA VAL A 551 -12.66 10.75 -15.86
C VAL A 551 -12.58 9.57 -14.89
N GLN A 552 -13.08 9.71 -13.65
CA GLN A 552 -13.09 8.63 -12.65
C GLN A 552 -13.95 7.45 -13.10
N LEU A 553 -15.15 7.69 -13.65
CA LEU A 553 -16.01 6.63 -14.17
C LEU A 553 -15.38 5.88 -15.34
N THR A 554 -14.75 6.62 -16.26
CA THR A 554 -13.99 6.03 -17.36
C THR A 554 -12.79 5.22 -16.85
N ALA A 555 -12.05 5.74 -15.89
CA ALA A 555 -10.92 5.05 -15.26
C ALA A 555 -11.34 3.72 -14.62
N MET A 556 -12.46 3.70 -13.89
CA MET A 556 -13.02 2.48 -13.31
C MET A 556 -13.41 1.45 -14.38
N ALA A 557 -14.02 1.89 -15.48
CA ALA A 557 -14.40 1.01 -16.59
C ALA A 557 -13.18 0.42 -17.29
N VAL A 558 -12.18 1.24 -17.58
CA VAL A 558 -10.90 0.80 -18.17
C VAL A 558 -10.16 -0.17 -17.25
N ALA A 559 -10.08 0.12 -15.96
CA ALA A 559 -9.46 -0.77 -14.96
C ALA A 559 -10.13 -2.16 -14.95
N ALA A 560 -11.47 -2.20 -15.05
CA ALA A 560 -12.21 -3.47 -15.10
C ALA A 560 -11.95 -4.23 -16.41
N VAL A 561 -11.91 -3.55 -17.57
CA VAL A 561 -11.54 -4.17 -18.85
C VAL A 561 -10.13 -4.75 -18.78
N ASP A 562 -9.15 -4.00 -18.28
CA ASP A 562 -7.76 -4.41 -18.16
C ASP A 562 -7.60 -5.64 -17.22
N THR A 563 -8.30 -5.64 -16.09
CA THR A 563 -8.32 -6.79 -15.17
C THR A 563 -8.92 -8.04 -15.83
N LEU A 564 -10.02 -7.92 -16.57
CA LEU A 564 -10.63 -9.03 -17.30
C LEU A 564 -9.75 -9.53 -18.44
N CYS A 565 -9.06 -8.64 -19.16
CA CYS A 565 -8.06 -9.00 -20.18
C CYS A 565 -6.90 -9.77 -19.53
N SER A 566 -6.43 -9.33 -18.37
CA SER A 566 -5.38 -10.01 -17.60
C SER A 566 -5.79 -11.45 -17.22
N PHE A 567 -7.01 -11.66 -16.71
CA PHE A 567 -7.53 -13.01 -16.44
C PHE A 567 -7.63 -13.86 -17.72
N ALA A 568 -8.11 -13.28 -18.80
CA ALA A 568 -8.22 -13.98 -20.06
C ALA A 568 -6.86 -14.35 -20.69
N ALA A 569 -5.88 -13.45 -20.59
CA ALA A 569 -4.52 -13.68 -21.05
C ALA A 569 -3.86 -14.86 -20.30
N VAL A 570 -3.96 -14.85 -18.95
CA VAL A 570 -3.42 -15.92 -18.12
C VAL A 570 -4.15 -17.24 -18.39
N ALA A 571 -5.48 -17.22 -18.50
CA ALA A 571 -6.30 -18.39 -18.78
C ALA A 571 -5.92 -19.04 -20.14
N ALA A 572 -5.78 -18.24 -21.18
CA ALA A 572 -5.39 -18.73 -22.51
C ALA A 572 -3.95 -19.25 -22.52
N GLN A 573 -3.00 -18.53 -21.89
CA GLN A 573 -1.59 -18.91 -21.87
C GLN A 573 -1.34 -20.22 -21.10
N ARG A 574 -2.08 -20.44 -19.99
CA ARG A 574 -1.84 -21.56 -19.06
C ARG A 574 -2.88 -22.68 -19.15
N GLY A 575 -3.85 -22.58 -20.08
CA GLY A 575 -4.89 -23.58 -20.25
C GLY A 575 -5.74 -23.73 -18.97
N TYR A 576 -6.24 -22.62 -18.42
CA TYR A 576 -7.16 -22.61 -17.29
C TYR A 576 -8.58 -22.84 -17.78
N CYS A 577 -9.41 -23.51 -16.98
CA CYS A 577 -10.81 -23.74 -17.30
C CYS A 577 -11.73 -22.76 -16.59
N ARG A 578 -12.92 -22.52 -17.17
CA ARG A 578 -14.01 -21.82 -16.52
C ARG A 578 -14.61 -22.69 -15.41
N PRO A 579 -14.59 -22.28 -14.13
CA PRO A 579 -15.23 -23.04 -13.07
C PRO A 579 -16.75 -22.79 -13.06
N GLU A 580 -17.53 -23.83 -12.76
CA GLU A 580 -18.94 -23.72 -12.46
C GLU A 580 -19.12 -23.29 -10.99
N ILE A 581 -19.86 -22.20 -10.77
CA ILE A 581 -20.19 -21.71 -9.43
C ILE A 581 -21.59 -22.19 -9.04
N THR A 582 -21.69 -22.80 -7.85
CA THR A 582 -22.95 -23.32 -7.33
C THR A 582 -23.28 -22.74 -5.95
N LEU A 583 -24.55 -22.73 -5.61
CA LEU A 583 -25.02 -22.34 -4.27
C LEU A 583 -24.89 -23.50 -3.25
N GLY A 584 -24.50 -24.68 -3.71
CA GLY A 584 -24.20 -25.85 -2.88
C GLY A 584 -22.94 -25.69 -2.04
N GLN A 585 -22.56 -26.74 -1.35
CA GLN A 585 -21.34 -26.76 -0.52
C GLN A 585 -20.19 -27.54 -1.17
N GLU A 586 -20.46 -28.28 -2.25
CA GLU A 586 -19.50 -29.18 -2.88
C GLU A 586 -18.39 -28.43 -3.62
N ILE A 587 -17.16 -28.89 -3.43
CA ILE A 587 -15.98 -28.47 -4.19
C ILE A 587 -15.48 -29.72 -4.93
N SER A 588 -15.62 -29.73 -6.26
CA SER A 588 -15.11 -30.78 -7.14
C SER A 588 -14.13 -30.16 -8.12
N ILE A 589 -12.88 -30.61 -8.08
CA ILE A 589 -11.78 -30.13 -8.92
C ILE A 589 -11.14 -31.34 -9.58
N THR A 590 -11.14 -31.38 -10.91
CA THR A 590 -10.48 -32.45 -11.66
C THR A 590 -9.13 -31.94 -12.20
N ASP A 591 -8.05 -32.69 -11.94
CA ASP A 591 -6.71 -32.39 -12.39
C ASP A 591 -6.28 -30.94 -12.05
N GLY A 592 -6.51 -30.51 -10.80
CA GLY A 592 -6.11 -29.21 -10.29
C GLY A 592 -4.61 -29.05 -10.22
N ARG A 593 -4.10 -27.84 -10.48
CA ARG A 593 -2.68 -27.47 -10.44
C ARG A 593 -2.48 -26.26 -9.53
N HIS A 594 -1.33 -26.18 -8.89
CA HIS A 594 -1.01 -25.02 -8.05
C HIS A 594 -0.52 -23.86 -8.94
N PRO A 595 -1.24 -22.73 -9.03
CA PRO A 595 -0.96 -21.68 -10.02
C PRO A 595 0.46 -21.12 -9.91
N VAL A 596 0.95 -20.90 -8.70
CA VAL A 596 2.26 -20.31 -8.45
C VAL A 596 3.38 -21.31 -8.69
N VAL A 597 3.26 -22.53 -8.14
CA VAL A 597 4.29 -23.56 -8.29
C VAL A 597 4.42 -23.95 -9.76
N GLU A 598 3.31 -24.14 -10.48
CA GLU A 598 3.30 -24.39 -11.93
C GLU A 598 4.03 -23.28 -12.70
N ALA A 599 3.81 -22.01 -12.30
CA ALA A 599 4.45 -20.86 -12.93
C ALA A 599 5.97 -20.76 -12.67
N MET A 600 6.42 -21.29 -11.54
CA MET A 600 7.85 -21.29 -11.13
C MET A 600 8.64 -22.44 -11.72
N LEU A 601 7.99 -23.55 -12.10
CA LEU A 601 8.63 -24.70 -12.71
C LEU A 601 9.07 -24.36 -14.15
N LYS A 602 10.37 -24.51 -14.44
CA LYS A 602 10.94 -24.24 -15.78
C LYS A 602 11.07 -25.52 -16.61
N ASP A 603 11.54 -26.61 -16.00
CA ASP A 603 12.00 -27.80 -16.70
C ASP A 603 11.19 -29.06 -16.37
N SER A 604 10.14 -28.94 -15.57
CA SER A 604 9.28 -30.08 -15.17
C SER A 604 7.81 -29.71 -15.18
N LEU A 605 6.97 -30.66 -15.54
CA LEU A 605 5.52 -30.49 -15.48
C LEU A 605 5.03 -30.62 -14.05
N PHE A 606 4.04 -29.80 -13.67
CA PHE A 606 3.34 -29.95 -12.42
C PHE A 606 2.45 -31.20 -12.45
N VAL A 607 2.46 -32.00 -11.36
CA VAL A 607 1.61 -33.18 -11.25
C VAL A 607 0.21 -32.76 -10.78
N PRO A 608 -0.83 -32.88 -11.60
CA PRO A 608 -2.18 -32.44 -11.25
C PRO A 608 -2.81 -33.37 -10.20
N ASN A 609 -3.68 -32.80 -9.36
CA ASN A 609 -4.41 -33.53 -8.33
C ASN A 609 -5.90 -33.17 -8.33
N SER A 610 -6.75 -34.18 -8.25
CA SER A 610 -8.20 -33.98 -8.12
C SER A 610 -8.62 -33.82 -6.66
N THR A 611 -9.74 -33.15 -6.41
CA THR A 611 -10.27 -32.88 -5.09
C THR A 611 -11.79 -33.03 -5.12
N GLU A 612 -12.33 -33.79 -4.21
CA GLU A 612 -13.76 -33.87 -3.91
C GLU A 612 -13.93 -33.53 -2.44
N LEU A 613 -14.73 -32.50 -2.10
CA LEU A 613 -14.92 -32.04 -0.73
C LEU A 613 -16.31 -31.41 -0.57
N GLY A 614 -16.91 -31.56 0.63
CA GLY A 614 -18.20 -30.93 0.92
C GLY A 614 -19.41 -31.78 0.51
N ALA A 615 -19.20 -32.98 -0.05
CA ALA A 615 -20.25 -33.96 -0.22
C ALA A 615 -20.64 -34.59 1.14
N ALA A 616 -21.82 -35.17 1.23
CA ALA A 616 -22.36 -35.69 2.48
C ALA A 616 -21.46 -36.79 3.13
N ASP A 617 -20.67 -37.47 2.32
CA ASP A 617 -19.73 -38.53 2.75
C ASP A 617 -18.28 -38.09 2.75
N ASN A 618 -17.96 -36.84 2.35
CA ASN A 618 -16.58 -36.27 2.24
C ASN A 618 -16.53 -34.81 2.65
N GLN A 619 -16.84 -34.54 3.91
CA GLN A 619 -16.76 -33.20 4.49
C GLN A 619 -15.33 -32.86 4.95
N VAL A 620 -14.63 -33.88 5.44
CA VAL A 620 -13.25 -33.76 5.94
C VAL A 620 -12.35 -34.77 5.23
N ALA A 621 -11.32 -34.28 4.59
CA ALA A 621 -10.28 -35.10 3.96
C ALA A 621 -9.03 -35.11 4.86
N ILE A 622 -8.71 -36.25 5.44
CA ILE A 622 -7.47 -36.50 6.19
C ILE A 622 -6.39 -36.85 5.18
N ILE A 623 -5.27 -36.13 5.21
CA ILE A 623 -4.16 -36.28 4.26
C ILE A 623 -2.92 -36.73 5.01
N THR A 624 -2.49 -37.98 4.79
CA THR A 624 -1.30 -38.58 5.38
C THR A 624 -0.13 -38.63 4.42
N GLY A 625 1.08 -38.82 4.89
CA GLY A 625 2.31 -38.95 4.10
C GLY A 625 3.42 -37.97 4.54
N PRO A 626 4.62 -38.07 3.94
CA PRO A 626 5.79 -37.29 4.35
C PRO A 626 5.68 -35.80 4.00
N ASN A 627 6.35 -34.91 4.75
CA ASN A 627 6.26 -33.44 4.59
C ASN A 627 6.74 -32.94 3.22
N MET A 628 7.79 -33.55 2.67
CA MET A 628 8.36 -33.12 1.38
C MET A 628 7.56 -33.64 0.17
N ALA A 629 6.54 -34.45 0.39
CA ALA A 629 5.78 -35.04 -0.71
C ALA A 629 4.77 -34.09 -1.36
N GLY A 630 4.44 -32.95 -0.72
CA GLY A 630 3.59 -31.90 -1.29
C GLY A 630 2.19 -31.76 -0.68
N LYS A 631 1.93 -32.25 0.54
CA LYS A 631 0.63 -32.11 1.26
C LYS A 631 0.18 -30.65 1.34
N SER A 632 1.01 -29.79 1.93
CA SER A 632 0.72 -28.36 2.10
C SER A 632 0.53 -27.65 0.76
N THR A 633 1.31 -28.03 -0.29
CA THR A 633 1.15 -27.50 -1.66
C THR A 633 -0.23 -27.86 -2.23
N TYR A 634 -0.67 -29.11 -2.03
CA TYR A 634 -1.99 -29.55 -2.48
C TYR A 634 -3.13 -28.79 -1.76
N MET A 635 -3.05 -28.62 -0.45
CA MET A 635 -4.08 -27.92 0.31
C MET A 635 -4.15 -26.44 -0.11
N ARG A 636 -2.99 -25.78 -0.27
CA ARG A 636 -2.93 -24.40 -0.78
C ARG A 636 -3.51 -24.31 -2.20
N GLN A 637 -3.22 -25.29 -3.06
CA GLN A 637 -3.78 -25.35 -4.42
C GLN A 637 -5.30 -25.30 -4.39
N VAL A 638 -5.97 -26.07 -3.53
CA VAL A 638 -7.43 -26.10 -3.41
C VAL A 638 -7.95 -24.72 -2.99
N ALA A 639 -7.37 -24.11 -1.96
CA ALA A 639 -7.76 -22.77 -1.50
C ALA A 639 -7.59 -21.71 -2.58
N LEU A 640 -6.46 -21.73 -3.30
CA LEU A 640 -6.19 -20.77 -4.37
C LEU A 640 -7.16 -20.94 -5.55
N ILE A 641 -7.53 -22.18 -5.92
CA ILE A 641 -8.53 -22.45 -6.95
C ILE A 641 -9.90 -21.91 -6.52
N VAL A 642 -10.33 -22.14 -5.29
CA VAL A 642 -11.59 -21.60 -4.75
C VAL A 642 -11.57 -20.06 -4.77
N LEU A 643 -10.49 -19.44 -4.33
CA LEU A 643 -10.33 -18.01 -4.31
C LEU A 643 -10.38 -17.41 -5.73
N MET A 644 -9.63 -17.99 -6.69
CA MET A 644 -9.64 -17.58 -8.09
C MET A 644 -11.05 -17.70 -8.71
N ALA A 645 -11.76 -18.80 -8.42
CA ALA A 645 -13.13 -19.00 -8.89
C ALA A 645 -14.07 -17.89 -8.39
N GLN A 646 -13.98 -17.51 -7.11
CA GLN A 646 -14.82 -16.46 -6.52
C GLN A 646 -14.36 -15.03 -6.83
N MET A 647 -13.16 -14.83 -7.36
CA MET A 647 -12.76 -13.58 -8.01
C MET A 647 -13.44 -13.38 -9.38
N GLY A 648 -13.97 -14.44 -9.98
CA GLY A 648 -14.47 -14.46 -11.36
C GLY A 648 -13.41 -14.81 -12.40
N SER A 649 -12.23 -15.30 -11.98
CA SER A 649 -11.17 -15.80 -12.85
C SER A 649 -11.43 -17.25 -13.28
N PHE A 650 -10.76 -17.68 -14.36
CA PHE A 650 -10.59 -19.09 -14.68
C PHE A 650 -9.55 -19.70 -13.76
N VAL A 651 -9.59 -21.03 -13.62
CA VAL A 651 -8.82 -21.78 -12.61
C VAL A 651 -7.89 -22.82 -13.25
N PRO A 652 -6.74 -23.11 -12.62
CA PRO A 652 -5.78 -24.09 -13.09
C PRO A 652 -6.27 -25.53 -12.84
N ALA A 653 -7.27 -25.99 -13.59
CA ALA A 653 -7.83 -27.31 -13.52
C ALA A 653 -8.31 -27.77 -14.90
N ARG A 654 -8.59 -29.05 -15.06
CA ARG A 654 -9.27 -29.59 -16.23
C ARG A 654 -10.74 -29.23 -16.21
N SER A 655 -11.38 -29.37 -15.05
CA SER A 655 -12.73 -28.90 -14.77
C SER A 655 -12.84 -28.61 -13.27
N ALA A 656 -13.72 -27.65 -12.91
CA ALA A 656 -13.97 -27.33 -11.53
C ALA A 656 -15.45 -26.94 -11.31
N ARG A 657 -16.02 -27.44 -10.23
CA ARG A 657 -17.35 -27.06 -9.74
C ARG A 657 -17.19 -26.62 -8.28
N ILE A 658 -17.49 -25.37 -8.00
CA ILE A 658 -17.17 -24.75 -6.73
C ILE A 658 -18.45 -24.23 -6.07
N GLY A 659 -18.80 -24.80 -4.92
CA GLY A 659 -19.80 -24.26 -4.00
C GLY A 659 -19.23 -23.03 -3.30
N LEU A 660 -20.07 -22.00 -3.12
CA LEU A 660 -19.62 -20.76 -2.50
C LEU A 660 -19.04 -20.97 -1.11
N VAL A 661 -17.83 -20.45 -0.89
CA VAL A 661 -17.10 -20.46 0.37
C VAL A 661 -17.16 -19.06 0.96
N ASP A 662 -17.62 -18.94 2.20
CA ASP A 662 -17.73 -17.64 2.89
C ASP A 662 -16.43 -17.17 3.53
N ARG A 663 -15.60 -18.14 4.00
CA ARG A 663 -14.32 -17.87 4.67
C ARG A 663 -13.30 -18.96 4.33
N VAL A 664 -12.06 -18.56 4.18
CA VAL A 664 -10.94 -19.49 4.07
C VAL A 664 -10.03 -19.27 5.27
N PHE A 665 -9.85 -20.32 6.06
CA PHE A 665 -8.91 -20.33 7.18
C PHE A 665 -7.75 -21.26 6.88
N THR A 666 -6.56 -20.80 7.26
CA THR A 666 -5.34 -21.60 7.07
C THR A 666 -4.52 -21.65 8.35
N ARG A 667 -4.20 -22.86 8.79
CA ARG A 667 -3.17 -23.12 9.77
C ARG A 667 -2.09 -23.96 9.11
N ILE A 668 -0.99 -23.33 8.69
CA ILE A 668 0.11 -23.95 7.93
C ILE A 668 1.42 -23.52 8.56
N GLY A 669 2.10 -24.45 9.27
CA GLY A 669 3.44 -24.26 9.84
C GLY A 669 3.63 -23.03 10.72
N ALA A 670 4.22 -23.14 11.89
CA ALA A 670 4.57 -21.97 12.70
C ALA A 670 5.74 -21.21 12.08
N SER A 671 5.62 -19.89 11.92
CA SER A 671 6.78 -19.02 11.97
C SER A 671 6.99 -18.66 13.45
N ASP A 672 8.19 -18.90 13.97
CA ASP A 672 8.54 -18.46 15.31
C ASP A 672 8.36 -16.95 15.41
N ASP A 673 7.34 -16.51 16.14
CA ASP A 673 7.18 -15.10 16.51
C ASP A 673 7.91 -14.85 17.84
N LEU A 674 9.22 -14.72 17.73
CA LEU A 674 10.09 -14.41 18.87
C LEU A 674 9.74 -13.06 19.54
N ALA A 675 9.06 -12.18 18.81
CA ALA A 675 8.72 -10.83 19.29
C ALA A 675 7.57 -10.84 20.31
N SER A 676 6.65 -11.81 20.22
CA SER A 676 5.51 -11.92 21.13
C SER A 676 5.82 -12.64 22.45
N GLY A 677 6.97 -13.33 22.55
CA GLY A 677 7.35 -14.11 23.71
C GLY A 677 6.45 -15.32 24.01
N GLN A 678 5.54 -15.64 23.11
CA GLN A 678 4.63 -16.79 23.21
C GLN A 678 5.27 -18.07 22.65
N SER A 679 4.99 -19.23 23.25
CA SER A 679 5.44 -20.49 22.68
C SER A 679 4.71 -20.78 21.36
N THR A 680 5.42 -21.41 20.42
CA THR A 680 4.83 -21.82 19.11
C THR A 680 3.56 -22.63 19.27
N PHE A 681 3.46 -23.46 20.32
CA PHE A 681 2.28 -24.22 20.64
C PHE A 681 1.09 -23.35 21.08
N MET A 682 1.36 -22.28 21.89
CA MET A 682 0.30 -21.34 22.31
C MET A 682 -0.25 -20.55 21.14
N VAL A 683 0.61 -20.09 20.24
CA VAL A 683 0.21 -19.42 19.01
C VAL A 683 -0.65 -20.35 18.15
N GLU A 684 -0.22 -21.61 17.97
CA GLU A 684 -0.98 -22.62 17.25
C GLU A 684 -2.38 -22.83 17.85
N MET A 685 -2.48 -22.97 19.16
CA MET A 685 -3.77 -23.16 19.84
C MET A 685 -4.68 -21.93 19.74
N ALA A 686 -4.12 -20.73 19.80
CA ALA A 686 -4.87 -19.50 19.63
C ALA A 686 -5.44 -19.37 18.19
N GLU A 687 -4.65 -19.70 17.17
CA GLU A 687 -5.10 -19.75 15.78
C GLU A 687 -6.22 -20.78 15.60
N VAL A 688 -6.05 -22.02 16.10
CA VAL A 688 -7.08 -23.07 16.02
C VAL A 688 -8.34 -22.66 16.76
N ALA A 689 -8.23 -22.06 17.96
CA ALA A 689 -9.38 -21.56 18.72
C ALA A 689 -10.15 -20.48 17.94
N SER A 690 -9.44 -19.57 17.30
CA SER A 690 -10.04 -18.54 16.43
C SER A 690 -10.76 -19.18 15.25
N ILE A 691 -10.15 -20.12 14.56
CA ILE A 691 -10.77 -20.85 13.44
C ILE A 691 -12.07 -21.52 13.88
N LEU A 692 -12.04 -22.30 14.95
CA LEU A 692 -13.21 -23.03 15.43
C LEU A 692 -14.35 -22.12 15.95
N LYS A 693 -14.02 -20.91 16.39
CA LYS A 693 -14.98 -19.91 16.86
C LYS A 693 -15.69 -19.19 15.72
N TYR A 694 -14.97 -18.87 14.62
CA TYR A 694 -15.47 -18.00 13.55
C TYR A 694 -15.82 -18.74 12.26
N ALA A 695 -15.41 -20.00 12.09
CA ALA A 695 -15.77 -20.81 10.94
C ALA A 695 -17.27 -21.14 10.93
N THR A 696 -17.82 -21.30 9.74
CA THR A 696 -19.20 -21.73 9.47
C THR A 696 -19.20 -23.02 8.69
N SER A 697 -20.35 -23.64 8.50
CA SER A 697 -20.49 -24.82 7.64
C SER A 697 -20.11 -24.57 6.17
N ARG A 698 -20.09 -23.30 5.74
CA ARG A 698 -19.69 -22.91 4.37
C ARG A 698 -18.20 -22.61 4.26
N SER A 699 -17.47 -22.55 5.36
CA SER A 699 -16.04 -22.23 5.37
C SER A 699 -15.18 -23.37 4.84
N LEU A 700 -14.01 -23.04 4.32
CA LEU A 700 -12.94 -23.95 3.93
C LEU A 700 -11.81 -23.85 4.95
N LEU A 701 -11.52 -24.94 5.64
CA LEU A 701 -10.45 -25.04 6.63
C LEU A 701 -9.27 -25.80 6.04
N ILE A 702 -8.07 -25.23 6.19
CA ILE A 702 -6.80 -25.85 5.84
C ILE A 702 -5.98 -25.98 7.12
N LEU A 703 -5.92 -27.19 7.66
CA LEU A 703 -5.29 -27.50 8.93
C LEU A 703 -4.08 -28.41 8.67
N ASP A 704 -2.87 -27.86 8.84
CA ASP A 704 -1.63 -28.60 8.58
C ASP A 704 -0.88 -28.84 9.89
N GLU A 705 -0.71 -30.11 10.24
CA GLU A 705 0.09 -30.61 11.36
C GLU A 705 -0.32 -30.05 12.75
N ILE A 706 -1.62 -30.09 13.05
CA ILE A 706 -2.14 -29.68 14.37
C ILE A 706 -1.62 -30.59 15.49
N GLY A 707 -1.20 -30.00 16.61
CA GLY A 707 -0.74 -30.70 17.81
C GLY A 707 0.74 -31.07 17.82
N ARG A 708 1.55 -30.56 16.86
CA ARG A 708 2.98 -30.92 16.75
C ARG A 708 3.87 -30.28 17.82
N GLY A 709 3.43 -29.19 18.43
CA GLY A 709 4.21 -28.40 19.39
C GLY A 709 4.21 -28.92 20.84
N THR A 710 3.62 -30.10 21.12
CA THR A 710 3.49 -30.69 22.47
C THR A 710 3.81 -32.19 22.49
N SER A 711 3.55 -32.88 23.59
CA SER A 711 3.74 -34.34 23.68
C SER A 711 2.88 -35.07 22.66
N THR A 712 3.36 -36.22 22.15
CA THR A 712 2.69 -36.99 21.08
C THR A 712 1.25 -37.31 21.41
N TYR A 713 0.95 -37.76 22.63
CA TYR A 713 -0.40 -38.15 23.04
C TYR A 713 -1.33 -36.94 23.20
N ASP A 714 -0.88 -35.86 23.80
CA ASP A 714 -1.65 -34.61 23.94
C ASP A 714 -1.93 -33.99 22.58
N GLY A 715 -0.91 -33.92 21.72
CA GLY A 715 -1.05 -33.38 20.36
C GLY A 715 -2.05 -34.22 19.53
N MET A 716 -1.97 -35.51 19.59
CA MET A 716 -2.91 -36.44 18.93
C MET A 716 -4.34 -36.29 19.46
N ALA A 717 -4.49 -36.16 20.79
CA ALA A 717 -5.81 -36.00 21.42
C ALA A 717 -6.47 -34.67 20.98
N ILE A 718 -5.69 -33.57 20.94
CA ILE A 718 -6.15 -32.27 20.47
C ILE A 718 -6.52 -32.34 18.97
N ALA A 719 -5.61 -32.87 18.13
CA ALA A 719 -5.84 -33.00 16.69
C ALA A 719 -7.12 -33.82 16.39
N ARG A 720 -7.34 -34.91 17.12
CA ARG A 720 -8.56 -35.72 17.01
C ARG A 720 -9.80 -34.93 17.42
N ALA A 721 -9.76 -34.23 18.55
CA ALA A 721 -10.91 -33.45 19.03
C ALA A 721 -11.27 -32.31 18.06
N VAL A 722 -10.27 -31.61 17.46
CA VAL A 722 -10.47 -30.61 16.43
C VAL A 722 -11.12 -31.21 15.17
N LEU A 723 -10.63 -32.36 14.72
CA LEU A 723 -11.20 -33.08 13.58
C LEU A 723 -12.66 -33.48 13.81
N GLU A 724 -12.95 -34.09 14.98
CA GLU A 724 -14.32 -34.47 15.37
C GLU A 724 -15.27 -33.27 15.45
N PHE A 725 -14.75 -32.11 15.92
CA PHE A 725 -15.51 -30.87 15.98
C PHE A 725 -15.81 -30.33 14.58
N ALA A 726 -14.80 -30.28 13.72
CA ALA A 726 -14.92 -29.79 12.34
C ALA A 726 -15.85 -30.68 11.48
N ALA A 727 -15.78 -32.03 11.68
CA ALA A 727 -16.60 -32.97 10.96
C ALA A 727 -18.06 -33.00 11.41
N ASN A 728 -18.38 -32.59 12.64
CA ASN A 728 -19.71 -32.70 13.21
C ASN A 728 -20.68 -31.64 12.64
N PRO A 729 -21.73 -32.05 11.86
CA PRO A 729 -22.66 -31.07 11.26
C PRO A 729 -23.48 -30.26 12.29
N LYS A 730 -23.63 -30.79 13.54
CA LYS A 730 -24.33 -30.04 14.60
C LYS A 730 -23.45 -29.02 15.31
N LYS A 731 -22.13 -29.14 15.18
CA LYS A 731 -21.16 -28.18 15.77
C LYS A 731 -20.65 -27.22 14.72
N LEU A 732 -19.97 -27.72 13.71
CA LEU A 732 -19.38 -26.90 12.65
C LEU A 732 -19.74 -27.40 11.24
N GLY A 733 -19.38 -28.65 10.89
CA GLY A 733 -19.66 -29.24 9.58
C GLY A 733 -18.97 -28.47 8.43
N ALA A 734 -17.77 -27.97 8.65
CA ALA A 734 -17.02 -27.19 7.66
C ALA A 734 -16.22 -28.10 6.71
N LYS A 735 -16.05 -27.64 5.47
CA LYS A 735 -15.16 -28.30 4.49
C LYS A 735 -13.72 -28.20 5.00
N THR A 736 -13.08 -29.36 5.24
CA THR A 736 -11.77 -29.37 5.91
C THR A 736 -10.77 -30.25 5.17
N LEU A 737 -9.61 -29.70 4.87
CA LEU A 737 -8.41 -30.43 4.48
C LEU A 737 -7.49 -30.50 5.70
N PHE A 738 -7.26 -31.71 6.19
CA PHE A 738 -6.55 -31.96 7.44
C PHE A 738 -5.29 -32.80 7.18
N ALA A 739 -4.13 -32.18 7.12
CA ALA A 739 -2.87 -32.89 6.97
C ALA A 739 -2.30 -33.24 8.35
N THR A 740 -1.85 -34.48 8.51
CA THR A 740 -1.34 -34.97 9.78
C THR A 740 -0.24 -36.03 9.61
N HIS A 741 0.58 -36.18 10.65
CA HIS A 741 1.53 -37.26 10.82
C HIS A 741 1.02 -38.36 11.77
N TYR A 742 -0.11 -38.09 12.42
CA TYR A 742 -0.72 -39.07 13.32
C TYR A 742 -1.51 -40.08 12.48
N HIS A 743 -0.92 -41.29 12.25
CA HIS A 743 -1.52 -42.36 11.46
C HIS A 743 -2.80 -42.91 12.13
N GLU A 744 -2.87 -42.78 13.45
CA GLU A 744 -4.03 -43.18 14.24
C GLU A 744 -5.30 -42.40 13.89
N LEU A 745 -5.19 -41.20 13.39
CA LEU A 745 -6.32 -40.39 12.92
C LEU A 745 -6.98 -40.99 11.67
N ALA A 746 -6.31 -41.86 10.93
CA ALA A 746 -6.88 -42.54 9.78
C ALA A 746 -8.07 -43.42 10.17
N THR A 747 -8.09 -43.93 11.40
CA THR A 747 -9.22 -44.74 11.93
C THR A 747 -10.52 -43.94 12.07
N MET A 748 -10.49 -42.64 11.89
CA MET A 748 -11.66 -41.76 11.98
C MET A 748 -12.61 -41.92 10.78
N GLU A 749 -12.14 -42.41 9.62
CA GLU A 749 -12.98 -42.72 8.47
C GLU A 749 -14.00 -43.80 8.81
N ASP A 750 -13.61 -44.82 9.61
CA ASP A 750 -14.51 -45.90 10.06
C ASP A 750 -15.53 -45.41 11.10
N LYS A 751 -15.25 -44.32 11.81
CA LYS A 751 -16.07 -43.79 12.91
C LYS A 751 -17.00 -42.68 12.49
N LEU A 752 -16.62 -41.91 11.49
CA LEU A 752 -17.32 -40.71 11.02
C LEU A 752 -17.64 -40.85 9.52
N PRO A 753 -18.92 -40.91 9.13
CA PRO A 753 -19.32 -41.23 7.75
C PRO A 753 -18.97 -40.15 6.73
N ASN A 754 -18.64 -38.95 7.20
CA ASN A 754 -18.29 -37.80 6.38
C ASN A 754 -16.79 -37.45 6.39
N VAL A 755 -15.95 -38.40 6.83
CA VAL A 755 -14.50 -38.30 6.83
C VAL A 755 -13.91 -39.26 5.82
N LYS A 756 -12.97 -38.83 4.99
CA LYS A 756 -12.25 -39.68 4.03
C LYS A 756 -10.75 -39.54 4.21
N ASN A 757 -10.04 -40.64 4.04
CA ASN A 757 -8.59 -40.70 4.06
C ASN A 757 -8.01 -40.57 2.66
N TYR A 758 -6.94 -39.81 2.58
CA TYR A 758 -6.12 -39.67 1.41
C TYR A 758 -4.65 -39.77 1.80
N ASN A 759 -3.84 -40.26 0.88
CA ASN A 759 -2.39 -40.25 1.07
C ASN A 759 -1.66 -39.76 -0.19
N ILE A 760 -0.39 -39.41 -0.04
CA ILE A 760 0.47 -39.07 -1.18
C ILE A 760 1.13 -40.36 -1.68
N ALA A 761 0.90 -40.64 -2.95
CA ALA A 761 1.46 -41.82 -3.59
C ALA A 761 2.99 -41.77 -3.64
N VAL A 762 3.64 -42.80 -3.17
CA VAL A 762 5.07 -43.00 -3.14
C VAL A 762 5.41 -44.27 -3.91
N LYS A 763 6.46 -44.24 -4.73
CA LYS A 763 6.96 -45.44 -5.44
C LYS A 763 8.37 -45.77 -4.95
N LYS A 764 8.56 -46.95 -4.47
CA LYS A 764 9.87 -47.48 -4.09
C LYS A 764 10.55 -48.11 -5.33
N ARG A 765 11.72 -47.66 -5.71
CA ARG A 765 12.53 -48.24 -6.81
C ARG A 765 13.88 -48.67 -6.24
N GLY A 766 14.01 -49.96 -5.88
CA GLY A 766 15.17 -50.45 -5.13
C GLY A 766 15.27 -49.75 -3.75
N ASP A 767 16.42 -49.13 -3.49
CA ASP A 767 16.68 -48.34 -2.24
C ASP A 767 16.33 -46.82 -2.34
N GLN A 768 15.78 -46.40 -3.48
CA GLN A 768 15.38 -45.02 -3.73
C GLN A 768 13.86 -44.87 -3.64
N MET A 769 13.42 -43.82 -2.91
CA MET A 769 12.03 -43.38 -2.86
C MET A 769 11.77 -42.28 -3.85
N ILE A 770 10.71 -42.45 -4.63
CA ILE A 770 10.23 -41.43 -5.57
C ILE A 770 8.84 -40.97 -5.10
N PHE A 771 8.75 -39.71 -4.71
CA PHE A 771 7.49 -39.05 -4.40
C PHE A 771 6.75 -38.73 -5.70
N LEU A 772 5.62 -39.40 -5.94
CA LEU A 772 4.83 -39.17 -7.16
C LEU A 772 4.03 -37.88 -7.10
N ARG A 773 3.96 -37.22 -5.94
CA ARG A 773 3.21 -35.97 -5.69
C ARG A 773 1.74 -36.06 -6.08
N ARG A 774 1.19 -37.25 -6.06
CA ARG A 774 -0.20 -37.53 -6.41
C ARG A 774 -0.97 -37.98 -5.16
N ILE A 775 -2.08 -37.30 -4.92
CA ILE A 775 -3.02 -37.62 -3.86
C ILE A 775 -3.91 -38.79 -4.34
N VAL A 776 -4.03 -39.83 -3.51
CA VAL A 776 -4.82 -40.99 -3.80
C VAL A 776 -5.70 -41.34 -2.57
N PRO A 777 -6.90 -41.93 -2.77
CA PRO A 777 -7.73 -42.39 -1.66
C PRO A 777 -7.05 -43.46 -0.81
N GLY A 778 -7.40 -43.50 0.47
CA GLY A 778 -6.92 -44.45 1.45
C GLY A 778 -5.84 -43.93 2.37
N ALA A 779 -5.59 -44.59 3.47
CA ALA A 779 -4.55 -44.29 4.42
C ALA A 779 -3.22 -44.95 4.02
N THR A 780 -2.11 -44.48 4.55
CA THR A 780 -0.80 -45.16 4.53
C THR A 780 -0.31 -45.34 5.94
N ASP A 781 0.16 -46.55 6.24
CA ASP A 781 0.74 -46.86 7.56
C ASP A 781 2.27 -46.72 7.55
N ASP A 782 2.87 -46.44 6.37
CA ASP A 782 4.33 -46.34 6.24
C ASP A 782 4.86 -45.00 6.77
N SER A 783 5.84 -45.08 7.66
CA SER A 783 6.63 -43.96 8.13
C SER A 783 7.82 -43.69 7.18
N TYR A 784 7.92 -42.50 6.61
CA TYR A 784 8.95 -42.16 5.63
C TYR A 784 10.01 -41.20 6.15
N GLY A 785 10.00 -40.86 7.45
CA GLY A 785 10.90 -39.87 8.05
C GLY A 785 12.39 -40.17 7.84
N ILE A 786 12.77 -41.45 8.01
CA ILE A 786 14.16 -41.91 7.86
C ILE A 786 14.63 -41.81 6.39
N GLU A 787 13.75 -42.10 5.44
CA GLU A 787 14.08 -41.98 4.01
C GLU A 787 14.23 -40.53 3.58
N VAL A 788 13.41 -39.63 4.13
CA VAL A 788 13.58 -38.17 3.94
C VAL A 788 14.91 -37.68 4.53
N ALA A 789 15.27 -38.17 5.73
CA ALA A 789 16.56 -37.85 6.35
C ALA A 789 17.74 -38.30 5.50
N LYS A 790 17.65 -39.50 4.88
CA LYS A 790 18.65 -39.99 3.91
C LYS A 790 18.76 -39.09 2.68
N LEU A 791 17.63 -38.65 2.12
CA LEU A 791 17.59 -37.73 0.98
C LEU A 791 18.14 -36.32 1.34
N ALA A 792 17.99 -35.89 2.58
CA ALA A 792 18.54 -34.64 3.10
C ALA A 792 20.05 -34.70 3.37
N GLY A 793 20.67 -35.87 3.18
CA GLY A 793 22.13 -36.05 3.30
C GLY A 793 22.62 -36.39 4.71
N LEU A 794 21.76 -36.90 5.61
CA LEU A 794 22.24 -37.41 6.90
C LEU A 794 23.24 -38.56 6.70
N PRO A 795 24.32 -38.66 7.55
CA PRO A 795 25.31 -39.73 7.47
C PRO A 795 24.65 -41.11 7.52
N THR A 796 25.11 -42.04 6.68
CA THR A 796 24.57 -43.38 6.53
C THR A 796 24.51 -44.16 7.84
N ALA A 797 25.50 -43.97 8.75
CA ALA A 797 25.53 -44.59 10.08
C ALA A 797 24.36 -44.16 10.95
N VAL A 798 23.95 -42.88 10.89
CA VAL A 798 22.79 -42.31 11.62
C VAL A 798 21.50 -42.89 11.05
N VAL A 799 21.39 -42.94 9.69
CA VAL A 799 20.20 -43.47 9.01
C VAL A 799 20.02 -44.97 9.30
N SER A 800 21.11 -45.75 9.32
CA SER A 800 21.04 -47.18 9.65
C SER A 800 20.60 -47.43 11.09
N ARG A 801 21.19 -46.66 12.04
CA ARG A 801 20.80 -46.77 13.45
C ARG A 801 19.35 -46.33 13.71
N ALA A 802 18.89 -45.27 13.00
CA ALA A 802 17.50 -44.83 13.08
C ALA A 802 16.50 -45.92 12.61
N ARG A 803 16.86 -46.71 11.59
CA ARG A 803 16.03 -47.86 11.15
C ARG A 803 15.99 -48.95 12.18
N GLU A 804 17.13 -49.28 12.82
CA GLU A 804 17.14 -50.25 13.89
C GLU A 804 16.26 -49.85 15.09
N ILE A 805 16.40 -48.56 15.51
CA ILE A 805 15.59 -48.01 16.60
C ILE A 805 14.11 -48.03 16.24
N LEU A 806 13.74 -47.65 14.99
CA LEU A 806 12.35 -47.70 14.54
C LEU A 806 11.78 -49.11 14.62
N ALA A 807 12.52 -50.13 14.18
CA ALA A 807 12.11 -51.53 14.24
C ALA A 807 11.97 -52.01 15.74
N GLU A 808 12.85 -51.56 16.63
CA GLU A 808 12.72 -51.81 18.08
C GLU A 808 11.43 -51.20 18.67
N LEU A 809 11.11 -49.99 18.30
CA LEU A 809 9.91 -49.26 18.75
C LEU A 809 8.63 -49.91 18.19
N GLU A 810 8.60 -50.30 16.92
CA GLU A 810 7.46 -50.95 16.26
C GLU A 810 7.21 -52.37 16.80
N ALA A 811 8.25 -53.05 17.20
CA ALA A 811 8.17 -54.38 17.86
C ALA A 811 7.64 -54.32 19.31
N GLY A 812 7.36 -53.10 19.83
CA GLY A 812 6.89 -52.95 21.21
C GLY A 812 7.94 -53.26 22.29
N VAL A 813 9.21 -53.39 21.89
CA VAL A 813 10.33 -53.53 22.83
C VAL A 813 10.68 -52.12 23.32
N MET A 814 9.93 -51.64 24.33
CA MET A 814 10.39 -50.50 25.08
C MET A 814 11.72 -50.87 25.69
N PRO A 815 12.84 -50.17 25.46
CA PRO A 815 14.02 -50.36 26.25
C PRO A 815 13.61 -50.10 27.69
N ALA A 816 13.80 -51.14 28.56
CA ALA A 816 13.58 -50.96 29.97
C ALA A 816 14.32 -49.74 30.45
N SER A 817 13.58 -48.74 30.92
CA SER A 817 14.18 -47.52 31.46
C SER A 817 15.11 -47.91 32.61
N GLN A 818 16.42 -47.97 32.29
CA GLN A 818 17.44 -47.95 33.31
C GLN A 818 17.45 -46.51 33.88
N SER A 819 17.13 -46.47 35.15
CA SER A 819 17.23 -45.33 36.06
C SER A 819 16.09 -44.32 35.90
N ALA A 820 15.06 -44.53 36.71
CA ALA A 820 14.33 -43.44 37.26
C ALA A 820 15.36 -42.46 37.89
N VAL A 821 15.63 -41.40 37.12
CA VAL A 821 16.05 -40.13 37.75
C VAL A 821 14.84 -39.73 38.60
N PRO A 822 14.99 -39.44 39.87
CA PRO A 822 13.87 -39.03 40.71
C PRO A 822 13.15 -37.88 40.01
N ALA A 823 11.85 -37.98 39.89
CA ALA A 823 10.99 -36.90 39.44
C ALA A 823 10.98 -35.82 40.56
N ASP A 824 12.02 -35.00 40.59
CA ASP A 824 12.18 -33.93 41.58
C ASP A 824 12.72 -32.62 40.98
N ASP A 825 12.32 -32.30 39.77
CA ASP A 825 12.57 -31.00 39.15
C ASP A 825 11.38 -30.51 38.28
N GLN A 826 10.16 -30.76 38.70
CA GLN A 826 9.07 -29.87 38.38
C GLN A 826 9.06 -28.75 39.42
N VAL A 827 9.89 -27.74 39.21
CA VAL A 827 9.83 -26.49 39.95
C VAL A 827 8.44 -25.92 39.77
N SER A 828 7.59 -25.98 40.79
CA SER A 828 6.25 -25.38 40.78
C SER A 828 6.39 -23.89 40.51
N MET A 829 5.37 -23.31 39.84
CA MET A 829 5.36 -21.84 39.60
C MET A 829 5.57 -21.03 40.89
N ALA A 830 5.11 -21.56 42.03
CA ALA A 830 5.34 -21.00 43.35
C ALA A 830 6.83 -21.06 43.75
N GLU A 831 7.51 -22.14 43.41
CA GLU A 831 8.95 -22.33 43.71
C GLU A 831 9.85 -21.42 42.89
N LEU A 832 9.48 -21.12 41.63
CA LEU A 832 10.11 -20.11 40.77
C LEU A 832 9.92 -18.69 41.34
N SER A 833 8.77 -18.40 41.92
CA SER A 833 8.48 -17.11 42.54
C SER A 833 9.32 -16.96 43.83
N TYR A 834 9.43 -18.01 44.64
CA TYR A 834 10.30 -18.02 45.84
C TYR A 834 11.79 -17.87 45.50
N GLN A 835 12.27 -18.50 44.44
CA GLN A 835 13.66 -18.35 43.97
C GLN A 835 13.96 -16.93 43.50
N ARG A 836 13.00 -16.27 42.79
CA ARG A 836 13.12 -14.86 42.38
C ARG A 836 13.16 -13.91 43.54
N ILE A 837 12.31 -14.12 44.54
CA ILE A 837 12.31 -13.33 45.79
C ILE A 837 13.61 -13.54 46.57
N ALA A 838 14.10 -14.77 46.68
CA ALA A 838 15.37 -15.08 47.35
C ALA A 838 16.57 -14.46 46.62
N ALA A 839 16.55 -14.41 45.29
CA ALA A 839 17.58 -13.76 44.47
C ALA A 839 17.54 -12.22 44.66
N ALA A 840 16.37 -11.61 44.65
CA ALA A 840 16.20 -10.18 44.92
C ALA A 840 16.65 -9.80 46.34
N LEU A 841 16.28 -10.57 47.37
CA LEU A 841 16.71 -10.37 48.73
C LEU A 841 18.24 -10.45 48.90
N ARG A 842 18.93 -11.29 48.17
CA ARG A 842 20.41 -11.41 48.22
C ARG A 842 21.12 -10.18 47.64
N THR A 843 20.50 -9.43 46.79
CA THR A 843 21.06 -8.21 46.18
C THR A 843 20.83 -6.96 47.01
N VAL A 844 19.94 -7.03 48.02
CA VAL A 844 19.63 -5.90 48.92
C VAL A 844 20.69 -5.76 50.01
N ASN A 845 21.38 -4.64 50.01
CA ASN A 845 22.35 -4.33 51.08
C ASN A 845 21.64 -3.55 52.18
N VAL A 846 21.17 -4.28 53.20
CA VAL A 846 20.34 -3.75 54.30
C VAL A 846 21.07 -2.69 55.14
N GLU A 847 22.43 -2.69 55.19
CA GLU A 847 23.23 -1.76 56.01
C GLU A 847 23.28 -0.34 55.39
N THR A 848 22.94 -0.19 54.12
CA THR A 848 23.01 1.11 53.41
C THR A 848 21.64 1.72 53.07
N LEU A 849 20.53 1.02 53.37
CA LEU A 849 19.18 1.47 53.05
C LEU A 849 18.63 2.43 54.11
N THR A 850 18.00 3.51 53.63
CA THR A 850 17.18 4.36 54.49
C THR A 850 15.85 3.65 54.82
N PRO A 851 15.15 4.04 55.94
CA PRO A 851 13.87 3.41 56.29
C PRO A 851 12.80 3.46 55.19
N ILE A 852 12.81 4.51 54.35
CA ILE A 852 11.86 4.66 53.22
C ILE A 852 12.23 3.68 52.09
N GLU A 853 13.49 3.56 51.76
CA GLU A 853 13.99 2.61 50.77
C GLU A 853 13.74 1.16 51.18
N ALA A 854 13.96 0.85 52.46
CA ALA A 854 13.67 -0.49 53.03
C ALA A 854 12.16 -0.83 52.92
N MET A 855 11.27 0.12 53.18
CA MET A 855 9.81 -0.05 53.00
C MET A 855 9.43 -0.27 51.50
N ASN A 856 10.04 0.46 50.59
CA ASN A 856 9.81 0.29 49.17
C ASN A 856 10.29 -1.08 48.65
N GLU A 857 11.46 -1.53 49.09
CA GLU A 857 11.98 -2.87 48.77
C GLU A 857 11.10 -3.98 49.33
N LEU A 858 10.64 -3.85 50.58
CA LEU A 858 9.69 -4.78 51.17
C LEU A 858 8.35 -4.83 50.41
N TYR A 859 7.88 -3.68 49.92
CA TYR A 859 6.67 -3.60 49.12
C TYR A 859 6.84 -4.31 47.77
N GLN A 860 7.99 -4.14 47.11
CA GLN A 860 8.30 -4.81 45.83
C GLN A 860 8.40 -6.34 46.04
N LEU A 861 9.08 -6.78 47.07
CA LEU A 861 9.20 -8.20 47.40
C LEU A 861 7.83 -8.83 47.72
N LYS A 862 6.97 -8.09 48.45
CA LYS A 862 5.59 -8.54 48.70
C LYS A 862 4.75 -8.62 47.42
N LYS A 863 4.89 -7.67 46.50
CA LYS A 863 4.21 -7.70 45.21
C LYS A 863 4.66 -8.89 44.34
N MET A 864 5.94 -9.28 44.45
CA MET A 864 6.47 -10.49 43.81
C MET A 864 5.95 -11.80 44.43
N LEU A 865 5.50 -11.75 45.69
CA LEU A 865 4.88 -12.90 46.37
C LEU A 865 3.41 -13.09 45.99
N ASP A 866 2.73 -11.98 45.70
CA ASP A 866 1.29 -11.96 45.37
C ASP A 866 1.05 -12.10 43.87
N ALA A 867 2.11 -12.05 43.02
CA ALA A 867 2.09 -12.24 41.57
C ALA A 867 2.51 -13.67 41.21
#